data_773d118bd46e40d3588c77f27c6fd47d
#
_entry.id   773d118bd46e40d3588c77f27c6fd47d
#
_cell.length_a   1.000
_cell.length_b   1.000
_cell.length_c   1.000
_cell.angle_alpha   90.00
_cell.angle_beta   90.00
_cell.angle_gamma   90.00
#
_symmetry.space_group_name_H-M   'P 1'
#
loop_
_entity.id
_entity.type
_entity.pdbx_description
1 polymer ?
#
loop_
_entity_poly.entity_id
_entity_poly.type
_entity_poly.pdbx_seq_one_letter_code
_entity_poly.pdbx_strand_id
1 'polypeptide(L)'
;MSMTELLKGLNERQYEAVTAPLNNMLVLAGAGSGKTRVLVSRIAWLIEKEQLSPHGILAVTFTNKAAGEMRTRLSSMLKDPVMGLWVGTFHGLCHRLLRRHYKEAHLPEQFHILDSEDQARMIKRVIASLNLDSERWPVKQAQSFINGRKDEGIRPQHVNALSYGPTKTLVAIYSAYEQACRTAGVIDFAELLLRTHELLRDNPELLAHYRDRFQAILVDEFQDTNTIQYAWIRLLAGDNTPVLAVGDDDQSIYGWRGAKVENIQKFATDFKNTLTIRLEQNYRSTATILEAANALITNNQSRMGKDLWTAGNAGEKITVYSAFNEIEEARFVAERIMMELNQGGSADEIAILYRSNAQSRVLEEALLRAGIAYRIYGGLRFFDRAEVKDTLAYLRLVVNNHDDTAFERVVNFPTRGIGEKTLEDLRHYAKTEQCSLWSAAHYLLQSDAMTQRSATSLQRFIHLIEQLQLKTAATELDEQLSEVIQSSGLYAHFSKIKGDKSESRLDNLQELINAAKQFRYEQDQDEELPLVNAFLAHASLEAGEMQADEYERSVHLMTLHAAKGLEFPCVFLVGLEEGVFPGKQSLEEPGRLEEERRLCYVGMTRAMRKLTLSYAEVRRQYGREEYHRPSRFLRELPEQLLEQVRVKSRFTPAASARSSIAQVPESSGIPMGQSVIHAKFGQGIVLAIEGSGAHTRVQVKFSEHGVKWLVLAYANLTVVDELSHF
;
A
#
# COMPACT_ATOMS: atom_id res chain seq x y z
N MET A 1 -15.32 -5.43 -33.73
CA MET A 1 -14.18 -6.33 -33.99
C MET A 1 -14.68 -7.64 -34.58
N SER A 2 -13.99 -8.30 -35.51
CA SER A 2 -14.42 -9.63 -35.94
C SER A 2 -14.12 -10.63 -34.81
N MET A 3 -14.93 -11.68 -34.73
CA MET A 3 -14.77 -12.76 -33.73
C MET A 3 -13.36 -13.37 -33.74
N THR A 4 -12.74 -13.44 -34.93
CA THR A 4 -11.36 -13.90 -35.13
C THR A 4 -10.35 -12.94 -34.47
N GLU A 5 -10.64 -11.66 -34.38
CA GLU A 5 -9.78 -10.66 -33.73
C GLU A 5 -9.86 -10.72 -32.21
N LEU A 6 -11.05 -11.01 -31.63
CA LEU A 6 -11.24 -11.15 -30.19
C LEU A 6 -10.40 -12.30 -29.60
N LEU A 7 -10.32 -13.41 -30.31
CA LEU A 7 -9.63 -14.62 -29.88
C LEU A 7 -8.16 -14.70 -30.35
N LYS A 8 -7.73 -13.75 -31.21
CA LYS A 8 -6.38 -13.74 -31.78
C LYS A 8 -5.32 -13.59 -30.69
N GLY A 9 -4.37 -14.50 -30.68
CA GLY A 9 -3.22 -14.48 -29.77
C GLY A 9 -3.53 -14.98 -28.36
N LEU A 10 -4.67 -15.61 -28.12
CA LEU A 10 -4.89 -16.43 -26.94
C LEU A 10 -4.21 -17.80 -27.11
N ASN A 11 -3.58 -18.31 -26.06
CA ASN A 11 -3.14 -19.71 -26.04
C ASN A 11 -4.34 -20.64 -25.80
N GLU A 12 -4.11 -21.96 -25.90
CA GLU A 12 -5.17 -22.98 -25.80
C GLU A 12 -5.95 -22.86 -24.49
N ARG A 13 -5.27 -22.69 -23.34
CA ARG A 13 -5.91 -22.58 -22.01
C ARG A 13 -6.64 -21.26 -21.83
N GLN A 14 -6.08 -20.17 -22.34
CA GLN A 14 -6.77 -18.88 -22.35
C GLN A 14 -8.01 -18.93 -23.26
N TYR A 15 -7.90 -19.56 -24.44
CA TYR A 15 -9.03 -19.78 -25.35
C TYR A 15 -10.12 -20.59 -24.66
N GLU A 16 -9.77 -21.70 -24.02
CA GLU A 16 -10.70 -22.54 -23.23
C GLU A 16 -11.44 -21.70 -22.17
N ALA A 17 -10.71 -20.89 -21.38
CA ALA A 17 -11.30 -20.04 -20.36
C ALA A 17 -12.24 -18.96 -20.93
N VAL A 18 -11.90 -18.39 -22.09
CA VAL A 18 -12.72 -17.36 -22.73
C VAL A 18 -13.99 -17.93 -23.37
N THR A 19 -13.93 -19.11 -23.95
CA THR A 19 -15.02 -19.69 -24.74
C THR A 19 -15.85 -20.75 -24.02
N ALA A 20 -15.46 -21.11 -22.78
CA ALA A 20 -16.18 -22.09 -21.98
C ALA A 20 -17.67 -21.74 -21.83
N PRO A 21 -18.57 -22.72 -21.65
CA PRO A 21 -19.97 -22.46 -21.35
C PRO A 21 -20.17 -21.55 -20.14
N LEU A 22 -21.33 -20.91 -20.05
CA LEU A 22 -21.68 -20.01 -18.93
C LEU A 22 -22.01 -20.83 -17.66
N ASN A 23 -20.95 -21.25 -16.98
CA ASN A 23 -20.99 -22.02 -15.73
C ASN A 23 -20.07 -21.38 -14.70
N ASN A 24 -20.14 -21.84 -13.45
CA ASN A 24 -19.14 -21.48 -12.45
C ASN A 24 -17.75 -21.89 -12.93
N MET A 25 -16.77 -20.98 -12.83
CA MET A 25 -15.42 -21.22 -13.32
C MET A 25 -14.39 -20.61 -12.37
N LEU A 26 -13.36 -21.38 -12.07
CA LEU A 26 -12.17 -20.94 -11.35
C LEU A 26 -10.98 -20.96 -12.30
N VAL A 27 -10.42 -19.80 -12.59
CA VAL A 27 -9.20 -19.66 -13.39
C VAL A 27 -8.03 -19.41 -12.44
N LEU A 28 -7.23 -20.46 -12.22
CA LEU A 28 -5.99 -20.38 -11.47
C LEU A 28 -4.89 -19.86 -12.41
N ALA A 29 -4.57 -18.59 -12.32
CA ALA A 29 -3.74 -17.90 -13.29
C ALA A 29 -2.48 -17.33 -12.63
N GLY A 30 -1.33 -17.92 -12.91
CA GLY A 30 -0.06 -17.48 -12.34
C GLY A 30 0.36 -16.07 -12.75
N ALA A 31 1.45 -15.58 -12.17
CA ALA A 31 2.02 -14.28 -12.53
C ALA A 31 2.29 -14.21 -14.03
N GLY A 32 1.96 -13.09 -14.69
CA GLY A 32 2.25 -12.87 -16.11
C GLY A 32 1.56 -13.82 -17.10
N SER A 33 0.56 -14.59 -16.67
CA SER A 33 -0.19 -15.53 -17.53
C SER A 33 -1.35 -14.90 -18.31
N GLY A 34 -1.56 -13.59 -18.16
CA GLY A 34 -2.61 -12.87 -18.89
C GLY A 34 -4.00 -12.91 -18.22
N LYS A 35 -4.07 -12.96 -16.88
CA LYS A 35 -5.31 -12.90 -16.08
C LYS A 35 -6.32 -11.88 -16.61
N THR A 36 -5.93 -10.61 -16.64
CA THR A 36 -6.77 -9.49 -17.07
C THR A 36 -7.21 -9.64 -18.52
N ARG A 37 -6.32 -10.16 -19.40
CA ARG A 37 -6.66 -10.43 -20.79
C ARG A 37 -7.78 -11.45 -20.91
N VAL A 38 -7.68 -12.57 -20.19
CA VAL A 38 -8.71 -13.61 -20.17
C VAL A 38 -10.03 -13.04 -19.66
N LEU A 39 -10.00 -12.27 -18.57
CA LEU A 39 -11.20 -11.66 -17.99
C LEU A 39 -11.89 -10.70 -18.95
N VAL A 40 -11.14 -9.78 -19.55
CA VAL A 40 -11.67 -8.81 -20.53
C VAL A 40 -12.18 -9.52 -21.79
N SER A 41 -11.44 -10.49 -22.32
CA SER A 41 -11.87 -11.27 -23.50
C SER A 41 -13.13 -12.10 -23.19
N ARG A 42 -13.26 -12.62 -21.96
CA ARG A 42 -14.46 -13.35 -21.53
C ARG A 42 -15.69 -12.43 -21.48
N ILE A 43 -15.55 -11.22 -20.92
CA ILE A 43 -16.65 -10.25 -20.89
C ILE A 43 -17.08 -9.92 -22.34
N ALA A 44 -16.11 -9.63 -23.20
CA ALA A 44 -16.41 -9.34 -24.60
C ALA A 44 -17.07 -10.52 -25.33
N TRP A 45 -16.63 -11.78 -25.05
CA TRP A 45 -17.24 -12.99 -25.56
C TRP A 45 -18.69 -13.15 -25.09
N LEU A 46 -18.96 -12.93 -23.80
CA LEU A 46 -20.31 -13.01 -23.24
C LEU A 46 -21.27 -12.02 -23.91
N ILE A 47 -20.80 -10.80 -24.19
CA ILE A 47 -21.61 -9.76 -24.85
C ILE A 47 -21.81 -10.09 -26.33
N GLU A 48 -20.74 -10.34 -27.09
CA GLU A 48 -20.79 -10.47 -28.54
C GLU A 48 -21.33 -11.83 -29.01
N LYS A 49 -21.01 -12.91 -28.30
CA LYS A 49 -21.35 -14.29 -28.69
C LYS A 49 -22.54 -14.86 -27.95
N GLU A 50 -22.53 -14.73 -26.63
CA GLU A 50 -23.61 -15.25 -25.80
C GLU A 50 -24.77 -14.26 -25.69
N GLN A 51 -24.64 -13.07 -26.30
CA GLN A 51 -25.66 -12.02 -26.38
C GLN A 51 -26.15 -11.54 -25.01
N LEU A 52 -25.27 -11.63 -23.99
CA LEU A 52 -25.60 -11.06 -22.68
C LEU A 52 -25.63 -9.53 -22.76
N SER A 53 -26.64 -8.94 -22.13
CA SER A 53 -26.69 -7.49 -21.97
C SER A 53 -25.50 -6.99 -21.15
N PRO A 54 -24.81 -5.91 -21.53
CA PRO A 54 -23.81 -5.29 -20.67
C PRO A 54 -24.32 -4.99 -19.25
N HIS A 55 -25.60 -4.62 -19.11
CA HIS A 55 -26.24 -4.40 -17.81
C HIS A 55 -26.37 -5.66 -16.94
N GLY A 56 -26.29 -6.84 -17.54
CA GLY A 56 -26.34 -8.15 -16.87
C GLY A 56 -24.98 -8.66 -16.39
N ILE A 57 -23.91 -7.91 -16.60
CA ILE A 57 -22.56 -8.33 -16.21
C ILE A 57 -22.04 -7.48 -15.07
N LEU A 58 -21.65 -8.17 -13.98
CA LEU A 58 -20.96 -7.59 -12.84
C LEU A 58 -19.48 -8.01 -12.86
N ALA A 59 -18.56 -7.07 -13.03
CA ALA A 59 -17.13 -7.32 -13.02
C ALA A 59 -16.45 -6.59 -11.85
N VAL A 60 -15.85 -7.35 -10.96
CA VAL A 60 -15.27 -6.84 -9.72
C VAL A 60 -13.76 -6.96 -9.77
N THR A 61 -13.06 -5.87 -9.49
CA THR A 61 -11.60 -5.84 -9.38
C THR A 61 -11.18 -5.39 -7.98
N PHE A 62 -9.87 -5.48 -7.69
CA PHE A 62 -9.36 -5.06 -6.39
C PHE A 62 -8.99 -3.57 -6.34
N THR A 63 -8.61 -2.98 -7.50
CA THR A 63 -8.13 -1.60 -7.58
C THR A 63 -8.89 -0.78 -8.62
N ASN A 64 -9.01 0.53 -8.39
CA ASN A 64 -9.64 1.46 -9.34
C ASN A 64 -8.87 1.52 -10.66
N LYS A 65 -7.54 1.42 -10.61
CA LYS A 65 -6.69 1.35 -11.80
C LYS A 65 -7.04 0.14 -12.67
N ALA A 66 -7.15 -1.05 -12.06
CA ALA A 66 -7.54 -2.26 -12.78
C ALA A 66 -8.95 -2.14 -13.38
N ALA A 67 -9.90 -1.52 -12.64
CA ALA A 67 -11.24 -1.24 -13.17
C ALA A 67 -11.20 -0.28 -14.37
N GLY A 68 -10.40 0.78 -14.30
CA GLY A 68 -10.20 1.73 -15.39
C GLY A 68 -9.58 1.07 -16.63
N GLU A 69 -8.50 0.30 -16.43
CA GLU A 69 -7.86 -0.47 -17.51
C GLU A 69 -8.83 -1.47 -18.16
N MET A 70 -9.64 -2.16 -17.36
CA MET A 70 -10.64 -3.09 -17.85
C MET A 70 -11.66 -2.38 -18.74
N ARG A 71 -12.21 -1.24 -18.30
CA ARG A 71 -13.13 -0.42 -19.12
C ARG A 71 -12.49 0.03 -20.40
N THR A 72 -11.29 0.59 -20.37
CA THR A 72 -10.56 1.05 -21.57
C THR A 72 -10.34 -0.08 -22.57
N ARG A 73 -9.93 -1.27 -22.12
CA ARG A 73 -9.72 -2.44 -22.98
C ARG A 73 -11.05 -2.94 -23.56
N LEU A 74 -12.12 -3.00 -22.76
CA LEU A 74 -13.46 -3.37 -23.23
C LEU A 74 -13.96 -2.38 -24.29
N SER A 75 -13.82 -1.08 -24.05
CA SER A 75 -14.23 -0.05 -25.01
C SER A 75 -13.45 -0.13 -26.33
N SER A 76 -12.21 -0.62 -26.33
CA SER A 76 -11.44 -0.86 -27.56
C SER A 76 -11.83 -2.15 -28.29
N MET A 77 -12.40 -3.13 -27.59
CA MET A 77 -12.79 -4.43 -28.13
C MET A 77 -14.24 -4.48 -28.62
N LEU A 78 -15.13 -3.78 -27.97
CA LEU A 78 -16.56 -3.77 -28.29
C LEU A 78 -16.90 -2.63 -29.25
N LYS A 79 -17.87 -2.84 -30.11
CA LYS A 79 -18.31 -1.85 -31.13
C LYS A 79 -19.16 -0.74 -30.52
N ASP A 80 -19.95 -1.10 -29.51
CA ASP A 80 -20.84 -0.18 -28.83
C ASP A 80 -20.23 0.31 -27.51
N PRO A 81 -20.58 1.52 -27.08
CA PRO A 81 -20.15 2.02 -25.76
C PRO A 81 -20.54 1.03 -24.68
N VAL A 82 -19.60 0.72 -23.78
CA VAL A 82 -19.80 -0.22 -22.65
C VAL A 82 -20.68 0.42 -21.55
N MET A 83 -21.63 1.25 -21.96
CA MET A 83 -22.56 1.92 -21.03
C MET A 83 -23.42 0.88 -20.32
N GLY A 84 -23.52 1.02 -18.99
CA GLY A 84 -24.34 0.13 -18.16
C GLY A 84 -23.64 -1.11 -17.59
N LEU A 85 -22.41 -1.39 -18.01
CA LEU A 85 -21.60 -2.46 -17.42
C LEU A 85 -21.20 -2.09 -15.97
N TRP A 86 -21.41 -3.03 -15.05
CA TRP A 86 -21.01 -2.83 -13.66
C TRP A 86 -19.57 -3.30 -13.45
N VAL A 87 -18.62 -2.43 -13.76
CA VAL A 87 -17.17 -2.65 -13.52
C VAL A 87 -16.71 -1.72 -12.41
N GLY A 88 -16.08 -2.26 -11.39
CA GLY A 88 -15.54 -1.45 -10.28
C GLY A 88 -14.85 -2.28 -9.23
N THR A 89 -14.38 -1.59 -8.17
CA THR A 89 -13.89 -2.25 -6.96
C THR A 89 -15.07 -2.66 -6.09
N PHE A 90 -14.84 -3.63 -5.17
CA PHE A 90 -15.85 -4.01 -4.18
C PHE A 90 -16.45 -2.78 -3.48
N HIS A 91 -15.60 -1.90 -2.94
CA HIS A 91 -16.06 -0.71 -2.22
C HIS A 91 -16.80 0.28 -3.13
N GLY A 92 -16.32 0.49 -4.35
CA GLY A 92 -16.98 1.40 -5.30
C GLY A 92 -18.38 0.90 -5.71
N LEU A 93 -18.52 -0.40 -5.96
CA LEU A 93 -19.81 -1.02 -6.30
C LEU A 93 -20.78 -1.04 -5.10
N CYS A 94 -20.27 -1.32 -3.89
CA CYS A 94 -21.06 -1.24 -2.67
C CYS A 94 -21.49 0.20 -2.38
N HIS A 95 -20.62 1.18 -2.54
CA HIS A 95 -20.98 2.59 -2.42
C HIS A 95 -22.10 2.96 -3.38
N ARG A 96 -22.02 2.53 -4.65
CA ARG A 96 -23.06 2.76 -5.66
C ARG A 96 -24.40 2.15 -5.23
N LEU A 97 -24.39 0.90 -4.72
CA LEU A 97 -25.60 0.24 -4.20
C LEU A 97 -26.20 0.99 -3.02
N LEU A 98 -25.38 1.40 -2.05
CA LEU A 98 -25.84 2.14 -0.87
C LEU A 98 -26.39 3.53 -1.22
N ARG A 99 -25.80 4.22 -2.21
CA ARG A 99 -26.32 5.50 -2.70
C ARG A 99 -27.69 5.34 -3.33
N ARG A 100 -27.87 4.30 -4.15
CA ARG A 100 -29.15 4.04 -4.83
C ARG A 100 -30.25 3.63 -3.86
N HIS A 101 -29.91 2.91 -2.79
CA HIS A 101 -30.82 2.32 -1.81
C HIS A 101 -30.56 2.85 -0.39
N TYR A 102 -30.27 4.17 -0.30
CA TYR A 102 -29.91 4.77 0.98
C TYR A 102 -31.03 4.68 2.03
N LYS A 103 -32.30 4.73 1.60
CA LYS A 103 -33.46 4.62 2.50
C LYS A 103 -33.55 3.22 3.12
N GLU A 104 -33.48 2.20 2.29
CA GLU A 104 -33.52 0.80 2.71
C GLU A 104 -32.26 0.42 3.52
N ALA A 105 -31.13 1.06 3.25
CA ALA A 105 -29.91 0.92 4.00
C ALA A 105 -29.90 1.73 5.32
N HIS A 106 -30.96 2.50 5.61
CA HIS A 106 -31.05 3.39 6.77
C HIS A 106 -29.88 4.38 6.86
N LEU A 107 -29.54 4.99 5.71
CA LEU A 107 -28.49 6.00 5.58
C LEU A 107 -29.12 7.34 5.16
N PRO A 108 -28.50 8.48 5.52
CA PRO A 108 -28.84 9.75 4.91
C PRO A 108 -28.58 9.71 3.39
N GLU A 109 -29.34 10.47 2.61
CA GLU A 109 -29.13 10.59 1.17
C GLU A 109 -27.70 11.00 0.81
N GLN A 110 -27.13 11.91 1.59
CA GLN A 110 -25.77 12.41 1.40
C GLN A 110 -24.83 11.93 2.51
N PHE A 111 -24.81 10.63 2.80
CA PHE A 111 -23.85 10.09 3.76
C PHE A 111 -22.39 10.26 3.29
N HIS A 112 -21.46 10.44 4.21
CA HIS A 112 -20.05 10.57 3.92
C HIS A 112 -19.26 9.33 4.35
N ILE A 113 -18.15 9.07 3.63
CA ILE A 113 -17.23 7.98 3.96
C ILE A 113 -16.07 8.55 4.78
N LEU A 114 -15.87 8.02 5.98
CA LEU A 114 -14.74 8.35 6.82
C LEU A 114 -13.47 7.70 6.29
N ASP A 115 -12.41 8.47 6.18
CA ASP A 115 -11.08 7.90 6.00
C ASP A 115 -10.54 7.29 7.31
N SER A 116 -9.39 6.63 7.23
CA SER A 116 -8.79 5.94 8.40
C SER A 116 -8.44 6.90 9.54
N GLU A 117 -8.08 8.15 9.25
CA GLU A 117 -7.71 9.15 10.25
C GLU A 117 -8.96 9.74 10.91
N ASP A 118 -9.98 10.08 10.12
CA ASP A 118 -11.26 10.57 10.63
C ASP A 118 -11.96 9.48 11.47
N GLN A 119 -11.88 8.21 11.04
CA GLN A 119 -12.31 7.07 11.84
C GLN A 119 -11.59 7.01 13.18
N ALA A 120 -10.26 7.16 13.18
CA ALA A 120 -9.45 7.16 14.39
C ALA A 120 -9.81 8.33 15.33
N ARG A 121 -10.07 9.52 14.79
CA ARG A 121 -10.54 10.69 15.56
C ARG A 121 -11.89 10.43 16.21
N MET A 122 -12.84 9.84 15.48
CA MET A 122 -14.14 9.48 16.03
C MET A 122 -14.01 8.42 17.13
N ILE A 123 -13.20 7.39 16.93
CA ILE A 123 -12.92 6.37 17.97
C ILE A 123 -12.29 7.00 19.21
N LYS A 124 -11.35 7.93 19.05
CA LYS A 124 -10.73 8.66 20.17
C LYS A 124 -11.79 9.40 21.00
N ARG A 125 -12.74 10.08 20.33
CA ARG A 125 -13.87 10.74 21.01
C ARG A 125 -14.76 9.75 21.75
N VAL A 126 -15.07 8.62 21.12
CA VAL A 126 -15.88 7.56 21.75
C VAL A 126 -15.18 7.01 23.00
N ILE A 127 -13.89 6.73 22.96
CA ILE A 127 -13.11 6.26 24.12
C ILE A 127 -13.19 7.29 25.26
N ALA A 128 -13.00 8.56 24.95
CA ALA A 128 -13.12 9.65 25.93
C ALA A 128 -14.55 9.76 26.51
N SER A 129 -15.59 9.63 25.66
CA SER A 129 -17.00 9.70 26.10
C SER A 129 -17.42 8.55 27.00
N LEU A 130 -16.74 7.40 26.91
CA LEU A 130 -16.94 6.24 27.79
C LEU A 130 -16.09 6.32 29.06
N ASN A 131 -15.39 7.42 29.30
CA ASN A 131 -14.45 7.62 30.40
C ASN A 131 -13.39 6.51 30.51
N LEU A 132 -12.91 6.04 29.34
CA LEU A 132 -11.88 5.02 29.25
C LEU A 132 -10.50 5.68 29.08
N ASP A 133 -9.49 5.08 29.73
CA ASP A 133 -8.10 5.52 29.58
C ASP A 133 -7.55 5.17 28.19
N SER A 134 -7.11 6.19 27.46
CA SER A 134 -6.56 6.04 26.09
C SER A 134 -5.20 5.34 26.04
N GLU A 135 -4.43 5.28 27.14
CA GLU A 135 -3.20 4.51 27.22
C GLU A 135 -3.51 3.01 27.33
N ARG A 136 -4.53 2.66 28.11
CA ARG A 136 -4.99 1.28 28.24
C ARG A 136 -5.79 0.79 27.02
N TRP A 137 -6.47 1.70 26.33
CA TRP A 137 -7.30 1.42 25.16
C TRP A 137 -6.84 2.26 23.95
N PRO A 138 -5.70 1.89 23.32
CA PRO A 138 -5.18 2.64 22.19
C PRO A 138 -6.17 2.69 21.03
N VAL A 139 -6.33 3.87 20.44
CA VAL A 139 -7.25 4.11 19.30
C VAL A 139 -7.00 3.13 18.16
N LYS A 140 -5.74 2.88 17.83
CA LYS A 140 -5.37 1.93 16.76
C LYS A 140 -5.84 0.50 17.03
N GLN A 141 -5.81 0.05 18.30
CA GLN A 141 -6.30 -1.27 18.68
C GLN A 141 -7.82 -1.36 18.52
N ALA A 142 -8.55 -0.34 18.98
CA ALA A 142 -10.00 -0.28 18.81
C ALA A 142 -10.40 -0.21 17.34
N GLN A 143 -9.72 0.60 16.54
CA GLN A 143 -9.92 0.69 15.08
C GLN A 143 -9.70 -0.64 14.37
N SER A 144 -8.59 -1.31 14.66
CA SER A 144 -8.28 -2.63 14.11
C SER A 144 -9.33 -3.68 14.50
N PHE A 145 -9.79 -3.65 15.75
CA PHE A 145 -10.85 -4.54 16.22
C PHE A 145 -12.16 -4.29 15.48
N ILE A 146 -12.60 -3.05 15.36
CA ILE A 146 -13.85 -2.66 14.69
C ILE A 146 -13.82 -3.09 13.23
N ASN A 147 -12.76 -2.73 12.51
CA ASN A 147 -12.61 -3.05 11.09
C ASN A 147 -12.55 -4.57 10.88
N GLY A 148 -11.77 -5.29 11.69
CA GLY A 148 -11.68 -6.74 11.60
C GLY A 148 -13.03 -7.45 11.86
N ARG A 149 -13.84 -6.97 12.83
CA ARG A 149 -15.18 -7.54 13.05
C ARG A 149 -16.12 -7.25 11.88
N LYS A 150 -16.10 -6.04 11.32
CA LYS A 150 -16.90 -5.69 10.13
C LYS A 150 -16.47 -6.52 8.91
N ASP A 151 -15.19 -6.73 8.68
CA ASP A 151 -14.64 -7.56 7.60
C ASP A 151 -15.03 -9.04 7.74
N GLU A 152 -15.28 -9.49 8.98
CA GLU A 152 -15.83 -10.81 9.29
C GLU A 152 -17.38 -10.86 9.21
N GLY A 153 -18.04 -9.75 8.97
CA GLY A 153 -19.51 -9.66 8.94
C GLY A 153 -20.16 -9.61 10.32
N ILE A 154 -19.42 -9.24 11.37
CA ILE A 154 -19.86 -9.35 12.76
C ILE A 154 -20.16 -7.98 13.35
N ARG A 155 -21.43 -7.75 13.71
CA ARG A 155 -21.89 -6.56 14.46
C ARG A 155 -21.55 -6.69 15.94
N PRO A 156 -21.49 -5.57 16.71
CA PRO A 156 -21.14 -5.60 18.14
C PRO A 156 -22.02 -6.54 18.95
N GLN A 157 -23.32 -6.61 18.67
CA GLN A 157 -24.26 -7.50 19.38
C GLN A 157 -24.04 -9.00 19.10
N HIS A 158 -23.32 -9.35 18.04
CA HIS A 158 -23.02 -10.73 17.66
C HIS A 158 -21.61 -11.17 18.04
N VAL A 159 -20.81 -10.27 18.63
CA VAL A 159 -19.50 -10.65 19.18
C VAL A 159 -19.74 -11.49 20.44
N ASN A 160 -19.28 -12.75 20.44
CA ASN A 160 -19.43 -13.65 21.56
C ASN A 160 -18.83 -13.05 22.86
N ALA A 161 -19.69 -12.54 23.72
CA ALA A 161 -19.33 -11.86 24.95
C ALA A 161 -18.97 -12.82 26.12
N LEU A 162 -18.79 -14.12 25.86
CA LEU A 162 -18.27 -15.08 26.84
C LEU A 162 -16.82 -14.77 27.27
N SER A 163 -16.19 -13.79 26.66
CA SER A 163 -14.86 -13.31 27.01
C SER A 163 -14.98 -12.30 28.14
N TYR A 164 -14.78 -12.72 29.37
CA TYR A 164 -14.40 -11.85 30.47
C TYR A 164 -13.09 -11.16 30.12
N GLY A 165 -13.03 -9.83 30.18
CA GLY A 165 -11.78 -9.11 29.99
C GLY A 165 -11.80 -8.03 28.89
N PRO A 166 -10.67 -7.76 28.24
CA PRO A 166 -10.47 -6.66 27.28
C PRO A 166 -11.47 -6.60 26.13
N THR A 167 -11.95 -7.76 25.65
CA THR A 167 -12.90 -7.86 24.55
C THR A 167 -14.24 -7.19 24.86
N LYS A 168 -14.74 -7.26 26.10
CA LYS A 168 -16.00 -6.60 26.48
C LYS A 168 -15.93 -5.08 26.32
N THR A 169 -14.81 -4.47 26.69
CA THR A 169 -14.60 -3.04 26.52
C THR A 169 -14.49 -2.65 25.05
N LEU A 170 -13.78 -3.44 24.24
CA LEU A 170 -13.70 -3.21 22.79
C LEU A 170 -15.06 -3.32 22.11
N VAL A 171 -15.93 -4.23 22.54
CA VAL A 171 -17.33 -4.34 22.07
C VAL A 171 -18.13 -3.11 22.47
N ALA A 172 -17.95 -2.59 23.70
CA ALA A 172 -18.62 -1.36 24.13
C ALA A 172 -18.15 -0.14 23.29
N ILE A 173 -16.86 -0.04 23.01
CA ILE A 173 -16.30 0.99 22.13
C ILE A 173 -16.90 0.83 20.72
N TYR A 174 -16.99 -0.39 20.18
CA TYR A 174 -17.56 -0.66 18.86
C TYR A 174 -19.04 -0.26 18.81
N SER A 175 -19.84 -0.61 19.79
CA SER A 175 -21.25 -0.22 19.88
C SER A 175 -21.44 1.29 19.91
N ALA A 176 -20.66 1.97 20.75
CA ALA A 176 -20.72 3.43 20.86
C ALA A 176 -20.21 4.12 19.58
N TYR A 177 -19.20 3.55 18.90
CA TYR A 177 -18.72 4.04 17.63
C TYR A 177 -19.79 3.92 16.53
N GLU A 178 -20.48 2.79 16.42
CA GLU A 178 -21.58 2.65 15.44
C GLU A 178 -22.70 3.67 15.71
N GLN A 179 -23.03 3.91 16.97
CA GLN A 179 -24.04 4.92 17.32
C GLN A 179 -23.56 6.32 16.93
N ALA A 180 -22.29 6.65 17.17
CA ALA A 180 -21.72 7.93 16.77
C ALA A 180 -21.74 8.13 15.25
N CYS A 181 -21.38 7.08 14.49
CA CYS A 181 -21.48 7.11 13.02
C CYS A 181 -22.91 7.34 12.51
N ARG A 182 -23.91 6.67 13.11
CA ARG A 182 -25.32 6.86 12.77
C ARG A 182 -25.77 8.28 13.02
N THR A 183 -25.43 8.84 14.18
CA THR A 183 -25.80 10.20 14.56
C THR A 183 -25.17 11.24 13.61
N ALA A 184 -23.92 11.02 13.21
CA ALA A 184 -23.21 11.92 12.29
C ALA A 184 -23.55 11.69 10.81
N GLY A 185 -24.32 10.65 10.47
CA GLY A 185 -24.64 10.32 9.08
C GLY A 185 -23.44 9.90 8.24
N VAL A 186 -22.44 9.25 8.86
CA VAL A 186 -21.20 8.83 8.21
C VAL A 186 -20.99 7.33 8.32
N ILE A 187 -20.19 6.76 7.40
CA ILE A 187 -19.81 5.36 7.40
C ILE A 187 -18.32 5.22 7.15
N ASP A 188 -17.69 4.16 7.64
CA ASP A 188 -16.30 3.81 7.32
C ASP A 188 -16.21 2.84 6.14
N PHE A 189 -14.99 2.56 5.68
CA PHE A 189 -14.76 1.66 4.54
C PHE A 189 -15.27 0.24 4.78
N ALA A 190 -15.06 -0.32 5.96
CA ALA A 190 -15.54 -1.67 6.28
C ALA A 190 -17.08 -1.71 6.35
N GLU A 191 -17.71 -0.60 6.77
CA GLU A 191 -19.16 -0.45 6.78
C GLU A 191 -19.78 -0.49 5.38
N LEU A 192 -19.11 0.04 4.36
CA LEU A 192 -19.60 -0.05 2.98
C LEU A 192 -19.95 -1.49 2.58
N LEU A 193 -19.04 -2.42 2.86
CA LEU A 193 -19.22 -3.82 2.53
C LEU A 193 -20.28 -4.49 3.41
N LEU A 194 -20.14 -4.33 4.73
CA LEU A 194 -21.05 -4.94 5.69
C LEU A 194 -22.48 -4.45 5.50
N ARG A 195 -22.67 -3.15 5.38
CA ARG A 195 -24.01 -2.54 5.19
C ARG A 195 -24.64 -2.97 3.87
N THR A 196 -23.87 -3.06 2.80
CA THR A 196 -24.37 -3.54 1.51
C THR A 196 -24.78 -5.02 1.59
N HIS A 197 -23.99 -5.84 2.26
CA HIS A 197 -24.34 -7.25 2.48
C HIS A 197 -25.65 -7.38 3.28
N GLU A 198 -25.79 -6.62 4.37
CA GLU A 198 -27.02 -6.60 5.19
C GLU A 198 -28.21 -6.07 4.39
N LEU A 199 -28.03 -4.97 3.64
CA LEU A 199 -29.07 -4.42 2.76
C LEU A 199 -29.67 -5.48 1.84
N LEU A 200 -28.83 -6.23 1.17
CA LEU A 200 -29.30 -7.30 0.25
C LEU A 200 -29.87 -8.50 0.99
N ARG A 201 -29.25 -8.92 2.11
CA ARG A 201 -29.73 -10.05 2.92
C ARG A 201 -31.13 -9.81 3.51
N ASP A 202 -31.34 -8.59 4.02
CA ASP A 202 -32.53 -8.25 4.80
C ASP A 202 -33.68 -7.72 3.92
N ASN A 203 -33.44 -7.51 2.60
CA ASN A 203 -34.42 -7.08 1.61
C ASN A 203 -34.53 -8.10 0.43
N PRO A 204 -35.32 -9.17 0.59
CA PRO A 204 -35.41 -10.24 -0.42
C PRO A 204 -35.84 -9.77 -1.81
N GLU A 205 -36.71 -8.77 -1.90
CA GLU A 205 -37.16 -8.21 -3.19
C GLU A 205 -36.01 -7.49 -3.91
N LEU A 206 -35.22 -6.73 -3.16
CA LEU A 206 -34.05 -6.06 -3.69
C LEU A 206 -32.97 -7.07 -4.13
N LEU A 207 -32.74 -8.10 -3.33
CA LEU A 207 -31.83 -9.18 -3.69
C LEU A 207 -32.29 -9.90 -4.96
N ALA A 208 -33.58 -10.22 -5.07
CA ALA A 208 -34.16 -10.85 -6.27
C ALA A 208 -33.94 -9.97 -7.50
N HIS A 209 -34.20 -8.65 -7.39
CA HIS A 209 -33.97 -7.70 -8.48
C HIS A 209 -32.52 -7.73 -8.98
N TYR A 210 -31.52 -7.74 -8.10
CA TYR A 210 -30.11 -7.79 -8.52
C TYR A 210 -29.67 -9.16 -9.03
N ARG A 211 -30.25 -10.26 -8.52
CA ARG A 211 -30.02 -11.61 -9.04
C ARG A 211 -30.59 -11.78 -10.45
N ASP A 212 -31.78 -11.23 -10.70
CA ASP A 212 -32.38 -11.24 -12.04
C ASP A 212 -31.62 -10.36 -13.02
N ARG A 213 -31.08 -9.25 -12.51
CA ARG A 213 -30.27 -8.33 -13.30
C ARG A 213 -28.95 -8.96 -13.72
N PHE A 214 -28.18 -9.54 -12.77
CA PHE A 214 -26.86 -10.05 -13.05
C PHE A 214 -26.90 -11.48 -13.57
N GLN A 215 -26.58 -11.64 -14.84
CA GLN A 215 -26.54 -12.93 -15.54
C GLN A 215 -25.15 -13.58 -15.46
N ALA A 216 -24.10 -12.78 -15.14
CA ALA A 216 -22.74 -13.25 -14.92
C ALA A 216 -22.01 -12.35 -13.92
N ILE A 217 -21.25 -12.95 -13.02
CA ILE A 217 -20.38 -12.27 -12.06
C ILE A 217 -18.94 -12.68 -12.35
N LEU A 218 -18.06 -11.71 -12.59
CA LEU A 218 -16.64 -11.95 -12.85
C LEU A 218 -15.82 -11.24 -11.75
N VAL A 219 -14.86 -11.94 -11.15
CA VAL A 219 -14.07 -11.42 -10.05
C VAL A 219 -12.59 -11.62 -10.35
N ASP A 220 -11.85 -10.52 -10.40
CA ASP A 220 -10.38 -10.52 -10.52
C ASP A 220 -9.72 -10.57 -9.14
N GLU A 221 -8.47 -11.04 -9.09
CA GLU A 221 -7.65 -11.15 -7.86
C GLU A 221 -8.42 -11.82 -6.70
N PHE A 222 -9.15 -12.88 -6.98
CA PHE A 222 -10.07 -13.52 -6.04
C PHE A 222 -9.41 -13.98 -4.73
N GLN A 223 -8.12 -14.29 -4.74
CA GLN A 223 -7.33 -14.68 -3.56
C GLN A 223 -7.18 -13.56 -2.52
N ASP A 224 -7.48 -12.32 -2.89
CA ASP A 224 -7.37 -11.17 -1.99
C ASP A 224 -8.70 -10.82 -1.31
N THR A 225 -9.76 -11.60 -1.56
CA THR A 225 -11.08 -11.39 -0.96
C THR A 225 -11.07 -11.70 0.55
N ASN A 226 -11.73 -10.83 1.33
CA ASN A 226 -12.02 -11.09 2.73
C ASN A 226 -13.37 -11.82 2.90
N THR A 227 -13.75 -12.13 4.14
CA THR A 227 -14.97 -12.90 4.45
C THR A 227 -16.24 -12.21 3.95
N ILE A 228 -16.37 -10.89 4.18
CA ILE A 228 -17.60 -10.18 3.79
C ILE A 228 -17.71 -9.99 2.27
N GLN A 229 -16.59 -9.78 1.57
CA GLN A 229 -16.55 -9.72 0.11
C GLN A 229 -16.96 -11.05 -0.52
N TYR A 230 -16.44 -12.15 0.01
CA TYR A 230 -16.84 -13.48 -0.42
C TYR A 230 -18.32 -13.76 -0.16
N ALA A 231 -18.81 -13.40 1.04
CA ALA A 231 -20.23 -13.53 1.39
C ALA A 231 -21.14 -12.69 0.47
N TRP A 232 -20.70 -11.49 0.10
CA TRP A 232 -21.41 -10.61 -0.82
C TRP A 232 -21.53 -11.23 -2.23
N ILE A 233 -20.44 -11.80 -2.77
CA ILE A 233 -20.46 -12.51 -4.06
C ILE A 233 -21.44 -13.69 -3.98
N ARG A 234 -21.34 -14.51 -2.93
CA ARG A 234 -22.22 -15.68 -2.74
C ARG A 234 -23.68 -15.28 -2.63
N LEU A 235 -23.97 -14.20 -1.92
CA LEU A 235 -25.32 -13.69 -1.77
C LEU A 235 -25.93 -13.26 -3.11
N LEU A 236 -25.16 -12.54 -3.93
CA LEU A 236 -25.61 -12.10 -5.26
C LEU A 236 -25.73 -13.27 -6.24
N ALA A 237 -24.76 -14.17 -6.25
CA ALA A 237 -24.79 -15.30 -7.18
C ALA A 237 -25.98 -16.26 -6.89
N GLY A 238 -26.29 -16.49 -5.63
CA GLY A 238 -27.26 -17.52 -5.27
C GLY A 238 -26.87 -18.88 -5.84
N ASP A 239 -27.86 -19.62 -6.34
CA ASP A 239 -27.63 -20.93 -6.98
C ASP A 239 -27.59 -20.87 -8.51
N ASN A 240 -27.97 -19.75 -9.12
CA ASN A 240 -28.26 -19.64 -10.55
C ASN A 240 -27.32 -18.79 -11.35
N THR A 241 -26.74 -17.71 -10.75
CA THR A 241 -25.87 -16.80 -11.49
C THR A 241 -24.45 -17.36 -11.52
N PRO A 242 -23.88 -17.65 -12.70
CA PRO A 242 -22.53 -18.13 -12.85
C PRO A 242 -21.50 -17.13 -12.36
N VAL A 243 -20.51 -17.64 -11.62
CA VAL A 243 -19.38 -16.85 -11.13
C VAL A 243 -18.08 -17.32 -11.79
N LEU A 244 -17.39 -16.40 -12.44
CA LEU A 244 -16.01 -16.60 -12.89
C LEU A 244 -15.07 -15.93 -11.88
N ALA A 245 -14.29 -16.71 -11.15
CA ALA A 245 -13.22 -16.24 -10.29
C ALA A 245 -11.87 -16.40 -10.99
N VAL A 246 -11.10 -15.33 -11.09
CA VAL A 246 -9.71 -15.35 -11.57
C VAL A 246 -8.80 -15.00 -10.41
N GLY A 247 -7.77 -15.80 -10.16
CA GLY A 247 -6.88 -15.56 -9.05
C GLY A 247 -5.60 -16.37 -9.08
N ASP A 248 -4.71 -16.03 -8.15
CA ASP A 248 -3.42 -16.66 -7.93
C ASP A 248 -3.16 -16.78 -6.43
N ASP A 249 -3.33 -17.97 -5.87
CA ASP A 249 -3.09 -18.26 -4.45
C ASP A 249 -1.64 -17.94 -4.04
N ASP A 250 -0.67 -18.08 -4.97
CA ASP A 250 0.74 -17.72 -4.75
C ASP A 250 0.97 -16.20 -4.70
N GLN A 251 -0.01 -15.38 -5.08
CA GLN A 251 0.03 -13.91 -4.98
C GLN A 251 -0.91 -13.35 -3.89
N SER A 252 -1.40 -14.18 -2.97
CA SER A 252 -2.18 -13.72 -1.81
C SER A 252 -1.25 -13.09 -0.76
N ILE A 253 -1.21 -11.76 -0.72
CA ILE A 253 -0.30 -10.96 0.12
C ILE A 253 -1.01 -9.89 0.97
N TYR A 254 -2.34 -9.97 1.08
CA TYR A 254 -3.16 -9.03 1.84
C TYR A 254 -3.85 -9.69 3.05
N GLY A 255 -3.29 -10.78 3.60
CA GLY A 255 -3.78 -11.42 4.81
C GLY A 255 -3.87 -10.45 6.00
N TRP A 256 -2.91 -9.52 6.11
CA TRP A 256 -2.91 -8.45 7.10
C TRP A 256 -4.07 -7.43 6.95
N ARG A 257 -4.74 -7.41 5.78
CA ARG A 257 -5.99 -6.66 5.51
C ARG A 257 -7.24 -7.52 5.63
N GLY A 258 -7.12 -8.74 6.15
CA GLY A 258 -8.24 -9.68 6.30
C GLY A 258 -8.52 -10.55 5.07
N ALA A 259 -7.69 -10.51 4.02
CA ALA A 259 -7.81 -11.43 2.90
C ALA A 259 -7.69 -12.88 3.37
N LYS A 260 -8.49 -13.77 2.78
CA LYS A 260 -8.56 -15.19 3.13
C LYS A 260 -8.22 -16.02 1.88
N VAL A 261 -7.00 -16.55 1.82
CA VAL A 261 -6.58 -17.43 0.73
C VAL A 261 -7.47 -18.69 0.63
N GLU A 262 -8.08 -19.11 1.75
CA GLU A 262 -9.03 -20.21 1.80
C GLU A 262 -10.28 -19.96 0.94
N ASN A 263 -10.64 -18.72 0.64
CA ASN A 263 -11.78 -18.40 -0.22
C ASN A 263 -11.60 -18.97 -1.62
N ILE A 264 -10.39 -18.86 -2.20
CA ILE A 264 -10.13 -19.44 -3.53
C ILE A 264 -10.08 -20.96 -3.48
N GLN A 265 -9.58 -21.54 -2.38
CA GLN A 265 -9.52 -22.98 -2.18
C GLN A 265 -10.93 -23.60 -2.03
N LYS A 266 -11.85 -22.91 -1.36
CA LYS A 266 -13.23 -23.33 -1.14
C LYS A 266 -14.13 -23.06 -2.33
N PHE A 267 -13.71 -22.29 -3.31
CA PHE A 267 -14.55 -21.86 -4.43
C PHE A 267 -15.24 -23.03 -5.13
N ALA A 268 -14.49 -24.07 -5.50
CA ALA A 268 -15.03 -25.23 -6.20
C ALA A 268 -16.00 -26.09 -5.34
N THR A 269 -15.93 -25.99 -4.02
CA THR A 269 -16.85 -26.63 -3.08
C THR A 269 -18.14 -25.84 -2.92
N ASP A 270 -18.00 -24.53 -2.82
CA ASP A 270 -19.10 -23.61 -2.54
C ASP A 270 -19.94 -23.26 -3.78
N PHE A 271 -19.31 -23.25 -4.97
CA PHE A 271 -19.97 -23.04 -6.24
C PHE A 271 -20.03 -24.37 -7.01
N LYS A 272 -21.24 -24.93 -7.13
CA LYS A 272 -21.46 -26.25 -7.76
C LYS A 272 -21.06 -26.27 -9.23
N ASN A 273 -20.61 -27.40 -9.73
CA ASN A 273 -20.25 -27.63 -11.13
C ASN A 273 -19.16 -26.68 -11.64
N THR A 274 -18.20 -26.30 -10.78
CA THR A 274 -17.11 -25.40 -11.12
C THR A 274 -16.12 -26.06 -12.09
N LEU A 275 -15.91 -25.44 -13.24
CA LEU A 275 -14.80 -25.74 -14.15
C LEU A 275 -13.52 -25.05 -13.63
N THR A 276 -12.46 -25.82 -13.41
CA THR A 276 -11.16 -25.26 -13.01
C THR A 276 -10.18 -25.29 -14.17
N ILE A 277 -9.66 -24.13 -14.56
CA ILE A 277 -8.67 -23.97 -15.63
C ILE A 277 -7.39 -23.36 -15.05
N ARG A 278 -6.22 -23.92 -15.43
CA ARG A 278 -4.91 -23.41 -15.01
C ARG A 278 -4.23 -22.67 -16.15
N LEU A 279 -3.79 -21.44 -15.90
CA LEU A 279 -2.99 -20.63 -16.82
C LEU A 279 -1.55 -20.60 -16.28
N GLU A 280 -0.69 -21.45 -16.82
CA GLU A 280 0.69 -21.64 -16.35
C GLU A 280 1.73 -21.02 -17.30
N GLN A 281 1.36 -20.74 -18.56
CA GLN A 281 2.26 -20.08 -19.50
C GLN A 281 2.41 -18.61 -19.15
N ASN A 282 3.62 -18.23 -18.80
CA ASN A 282 4.00 -16.84 -18.50
C ASN A 282 4.53 -16.14 -19.74
N TYR A 283 4.11 -14.89 -19.96
CA TYR A 283 4.50 -14.02 -21.07
C TYR A 283 5.35 -12.82 -20.65
N ARG A 284 5.66 -12.72 -19.36
CA ARG A 284 6.34 -11.57 -18.76
C ARG A 284 7.83 -11.80 -18.57
N SER A 285 8.19 -12.85 -17.86
CA SER A 285 9.51 -13.06 -17.31
C SER A 285 10.33 -14.10 -18.09
N THR A 286 11.65 -13.98 -18.02
CA THR A 286 12.56 -15.01 -18.55
C THR A 286 12.47 -16.31 -17.76
N ALA A 287 12.92 -17.42 -18.37
CA ALA A 287 12.85 -18.75 -17.75
C ALA A 287 13.64 -18.80 -16.43
N THR A 288 14.84 -18.21 -16.37
CA THR A 288 15.67 -18.16 -15.15
C THR A 288 14.92 -17.53 -13.95
N ILE A 289 14.19 -16.43 -14.19
CA ILE A 289 13.41 -15.76 -13.14
C ILE A 289 12.25 -16.66 -12.68
N LEU A 290 11.56 -17.32 -13.62
CA LEU A 290 10.44 -18.18 -13.31
C LEU A 290 10.86 -19.45 -12.57
N GLU A 291 11.94 -20.10 -12.98
CA GLU A 291 12.48 -21.27 -12.30
C GLU A 291 12.87 -20.94 -10.85
N ALA A 292 13.51 -19.81 -10.63
CA ALA A 292 13.85 -19.34 -9.29
C ALA A 292 12.59 -19.02 -8.46
N ALA A 293 11.59 -18.34 -9.04
CA ALA A 293 10.33 -18.02 -8.37
C ALA A 293 9.52 -19.30 -8.05
N ASN A 294 9.46 -20.27 -8.96
CA ASN A 294 8.82 -21.58 -8.70
C ASN A 294 9.53 -22.33 -7.56
N ALA A 295 10.87 -22.38 -7.56
CA ALA A 295 11.62 -23.04 -6.50
C ALA A 295 11.34 -22.38 -5.13
N LEU A 296 11.29 -21.04 -5.06
CA LEU A 296 10.95 -20.32 -3.85
C LEU A 296 9.55 -20.70 -3.34
N ILE A 297 8.53 -20.57 -4.20
CA ILE A 297 7.14 -20.70 -3.76
C ILE A 297 6.74 -22.15 -3.44
N THR A 298 7.44 -23.13 -3.97
CA THR A 298 7.22 -24.55 -3.69
C THR A 298 7.43 -24.91 -2.21
N ASN A 299 8.14 -24.08 -1.45
CA ASN A 299 8.31 -24.24 -0.01
C ASN A 299 7.06 -23.90 0.81
N ASN A 300 6.00 -23.31 0.21
CA ASN A 300 4.70 -23.15 0.85
C ASN A 300 3.88 -24.44 0.77
N GLN A 301 3.24 -24.83 1.88
CA GLN A 301 2.52 -26.11 1.96
C GLN A 301 1.08 -26.02 1.43
N SER A 302 0.41 -24.87 1.60
CA SER A 302 -1.02 -24.70 1.29
C SER A 302 -1.25 -24.11 -0.11
N ARG A 303 -0.65 -24.73 -1.16
CA ARG A 303 -0.80 -24.29 -2.56
C ARG A 303 -1.83 -25.11 -3.32
N MET A 304 -2.52 -24.46 -4.28
CA MET A 304 -3.39 -25.18 -5.23
C MET A 304 -2.63 -25.87 -6.38
N GLY A 305 -1.31 -25.73 -6.42
CA GLY A 305 -0.39 -26.39 -7.34
C GLY A 305 -0.50 -25.86 -8.78
N LYS A 306 0.49 -25.09 -9.18
CA LYS A 306 0.77 -24.67 -10.56
C LYS A 306 2.25 -24.38 -10.69
N ASP A 307 2.80 -24.60 -11.88
CA ASP A 307 4.20 -24.33 -12.20
C ASP A 307 4.26 -23.42 -13.44
N LEU A 308 4.85 -22.24 -13.24
CA LEU A 308 4.97 -21.29 -14.33
C LEU A 308 6.08 -21.71 -15.28
N TRP A 309 5.79 -21.64 -16.58
CA TRP A 309 6.76 -21.86 -17.63
C TRP A 309 6.63 -20.79 -18.71
N THR A 310 7.68 -20.57 -19.48
CA THR A 310 7.67 -19.64 -20.61
C THR A 310 8.25 -20.30 -21.86
N ALA A 311 7.73 -19.91 -23.01
CA ALA A 311 8.33 -20.22 -24.31
C ALA A 311 9.38 -19.17 -24.73
N GLY A 312 9.61 -18.15 -23.88
CA GLY A 312 10.59 -17.10 -24.09
C GLY A 312 12.03 -17.52 -23.83
N ASN A 313 12.94 -16.56 -23.87
CA ASN A 313 14.38 -16.78 -23.65
C ASN A 313 14.70 -17.22 -22.22
N ALA A 314 15.81 -17.96 -22.05
CA ALA A 314 16.33 -18.33 -20.74
C ALA A 314 16.57 -17.09 -19.85
N GLY A 315 17.17 -16.04 -20.42
CA GLY A 315 17.54 -14.83 -19.71
C GLY A 315 18.91 -14.93 -19.01
N GLU A 316 19.29 -13.85 -18.36
CA GLU A 316 20.53 -13.78 -17.57
C GLU A 316 20.32 -14.45 -16.20
N LYS A 317 21.43 -14.82 -15.54
CA LYS A 317 21.40 -15.26 -14.14
C LYS A 317 20.95 -14.12 -13.22
N ILE A 318 20.30 -14.48 -12.14
CA ILE A 318 19.88 -13.53 -11.11
C ILE A 318 21.10 -13.07 -10.33
N THR A 319 21.37 -11.77 -10.34
CA THR A 319 22.47 -11.18 -9.59
C THR A 319 22.15 -11.17 -8.10
N VAL A 320 23.05 -11.71 -7.26
CA VAL A 320 22.95 -11.63 -5.78
C VAL A 320 24.11 -10.82 -5.26
N TYR A 321 23.83 -9.71 -4.59
CA TYR A 321 24.84 -8.82 -4.03
C TYR A 321 24.83 -8.84 -2.50
N SER A 322 26.00 -9.08 -1.89
CA SER A 322 26.22 -8.96 -0.46
C SER A 322 26.94 -7.65 -0.16
N ALA A 323 26.25 -6.73 0.51
CA ALA A 323 26.80 -5.46 0.98
C ALA A 323 27.26 -5.58 2.44
N PHE A 324 28.25 -4.81 2.82
CA PHE A 324 28.66 -4.70 4.21
C PHE A 324 27.58 -3.98 5.05
N ASN A 325 27.01 -2.90 4.51
CA ASN A 325 25.93 -2.15 5.16
C ASN A 325 24.92 -1.61 4.15
N GLU A 326 23.84 -1.00 4.66
CA GLU A 326 22.74 -0.43 3.85
C GLU A 326 23.19 0.70 2.90
N ILE A 327 24.25 1.43 3.27
CA ILE A 327 24.78 2.53 2.44
C ILE A 327 25.51 1.96 1.23
N GLU A 328 26.28 0.90 1.43
CA GLU A 328 26.97 0.18 0.35
C GLU A 328 25.97 -0.51 -0.57
N GLU A 329 24.91 -1.12 0.00
CA GLU A 329 23.80 -1.70 -0.77
C GLU A 329 23.18 -0.67 -1.70
N ALA A 330 22.81 0.50 -1.17
CA ALA A 330 22.18 1.58 -1.93
C ALA A 330 23.12 2.15 -3.01
N ARG A 331 24.40 2.29 -2.70
CA ARG A 331 25.41 2.74 -3.68
C ARG A 331 25.54 1.75 -4.84
N PHE A 332 25.65 0.45 -4.55
CA PHE A 332 25.69 -0.58 -5.58
C PHE A 332 24.47 -0.54 -6.49
N VAL A 333 23.27 -0.40 -5.91
CA VAL A 333 22.02 -0.28 -6.68
C VAL A 333 22.07 0.94 -7.61
N ALA A 334 22.47 2.12 -7.10
CA ALA A 334 22.58 3.33 -7.89
C ALA A 334 23.62 3.20 -9.02
N GLU A 335 24.79 2.60 -8.75
CA GLU A 335 25.83 2.32 -9.76
C GLU A 335 25.33 1.38 -10.87
N ARG A 336 24.59 0.32 -10.51
CA ARG A 336 24.00 -0.59 -11.47
C ARG A 336 22.93 0.08 -12.33
N ILE A 337 22.09 0.91 -11.74
CA ILE A 337 21.10 1.71 -12.47
C ILE A 337 21.80 2.64 -13.45
N MET A 338 22.85 3.33 -13.02
CA MET A 338 23.64 4.21 -13.90
C MET A 338 24.22 3.43 -15.09
N MET A 339 24.70 2.19 -14.86
CA MET A 339 25.19 1.34 -15.95
C MET A 339 24.08 0.98 -16.94
N GLU A 340 22.88 0.63 -16.47
CA GLU A 340 21.72 0.35 -17.34
C GLU A 340 21.32 1.57 -18.17
N LEU A 341 21.28 2.76 -17.54
CA LEU A 341 20.96 4.02 -18.23
C LEU A 341 22.02 4.36 -19.30
N ASN A 342 23.30 4.16 -19.00
CA ASN A 342 24.40 4.39 -19.93
C ASN A 342 24.41 3.40 -21.12
N GLN A 343 23.81 2.23 -20.95
CA GLN A 343 23.61 1.24 -22.02
C GLN A 343 22.36 1.50 -22.85
N GLY A 344 21.65 2.60 -22.61
CA GLY A 344 20.47 3.02 -23.36
C GLY A 344 19.14 2.53 -22.76
N GLY A 345 19.16 1.99 -21.52
CA GLY A 345 17.96 1.69 -20.76
C GLY A 345 17.21 2.96 -20.36
N SER A 346 15.92 2.86 -20.08
CA SER A 346 15.10 3.97 -19.63
C SER A 346 14.83 3.88 -18.12
N ALA A 347 14.83 5.03 -17.42
CA ALA A 347 14.66 5.07 -15.99
C ALA A 347 13.28 4.52 -15.54
N ASP A 348 12.24 4.74 -16.34
CA ASP A 348 10.88 4.22 -16.12
C ASP A 348 10.75 2.69 -16.32
N GLU A 349 11.78 2.04 -16.88
CA GLU A 349 11.88 0.58 -16.98
C GLU A 349 12.50 -0.08 -15.73
N ILE A 350 12.90 0.70 -14.73
CA ILE A 350 13.65 0.22 -13.56
C ILE A 350 12.84 0.42 -12.29
N ALA A 351 12.74 -0.64 -11.47
CA ALA A 351 12.11 -0.58 -10.15
C ALA A 351 13.04 -1.07 -9.05
N ILE A 352 13.00 -0.37 -7.92
CA ILE A 352 13.62 -0.78 -6.65
C ILE A 352 12.49 -1.17 -5.69
N LEU A 353 12.45 -2.44 -5.31
CA LEU A 353 11.43 -3.01 -4.46
C LEU A 353 12.01 -3.30 -3.07
N TYR A 354 11.29 -2.89 -2.03
CA TYR A 354 11.69 -3.10 -0.65
C TYR A 354 10.50 -3.52 0.22
N ARG A 355 10.79 -4.09 1.40
CA ARG A 355 9.74 -4.60 2.30
C ARG A 355 9.04 -3.48 3.06
N SER A 356 9.74 -2.43 3.43
CA SER A 356 9.24 -1.34 4.27
C SER A 356 9.72 0.02 3.78
N ASN A 357 8.86 1.03 3.86
CA ASN A 357 9.19 2.42 3.50
C ASN A 357 10.37 2.99 4.32
N ALA A 358 10.70 2.42 5.49
CA ALA A 358 11.88 2.83 6.26
C ALA A 358 13.20 2.57 5.50
N GLN A 359 13.20 1.67 4.51
CA GLN A 359 14.38 1.37 3.68
C GLN A 359 14.61 2.40 2.57
N SER A 360 13.59 3.19 2.19
CA SER A 360 13.65 4.07 1.01
C SER A 360 14.68 5.20 1.17
N ARG A 361 14.82 5.77 2.38
CA ARG A 361 15.65 6.97 2.59
C ARG A 361 17.10 6.81 2.12
N VAL A 362 17.73 5.70 2.43
CA VAL A 362 19.14 5.46 2.06
C VAL A 362 19.28 5.28 0.53
N LEU A 363 18.27 4.64 -0.09
CA LEU A 363 18.19 4.48 -1.55
C LEU A 363 17.98 5.83 -2.24
N GLU A 364 17.08 6.66 -1.71
CA GLU A 364 16.82 8.01 -2.21
C GLU A 364 18.08 8.88 -2.17
N GLU A 365 18.81 8.89 -1.04
CA GLU A 365 20.08 9.60 -0.91
C GLU A 365 21.13 9.13 -1.92
N ALA A 366 21.20 7.82 -2.18
CA ALA A 366 22.16 7.27 -3.15
C ALA A 366 21.80 7.66 -4.59
N LEU A 367 20.52 7.63 -4.96
CA LEU A 367 20.03 8.04 -6.27
C LEU A 367 20.23 9.54 -6.52
N LEU A 368 19.93 10.38 -5.52
CA LEU A 368 20.14 11.82 -5.59
C LEU A 368 21.64 12.15 -5.81
N ARG A 369 22.54 11.49 -5.06
CA ARG A 369 23.99 11.67 -5.23
C ARG A 369 24.47 11.24 -6.61
N ALA A 370 23.84 10.25 -7.19
CA ALA A 370 24.13 9.76 -8.54
C ALA A 370 23.45 10.60 -9.65
N GLY A 371 22.63 11.61 -9.30
CA GLY A 371 21.88 12.40 -10.26
C GLY A 371 20.79 11.62 -11.01
N ILE A 372 20.27 10.55 -10.41
CA ILE A 372 19.23 9.70 -10.99
C ILE A 372 17.87 10.17 -10.50
N ALA A 373 17.00 10.56 -11.44
CA ALA A 373 15.61 10.90 -11.14
C ALA A 373 14.85 9.66 -10.65
N TYR A 374 14.10 9.80 -9.57
CA TYR A 374 13.32 8.70 -9.01
C TYR A 374 11.94 9.18 -8.52
N ARG A 375 11.05 8.22 -8.32
CA ARG A 375 9.71 8.45 -7.79
C ARG A 375 9.35 7.36 -6.79
N ILE A 376 8.73 7.77 -5.66
CA ILE A 376 8.27 6.85 -4.63
C ILE A 376 6.80 6.53 -4.85
N TYR A 377 6.50 5.24 -5.01
CA TYR A 377 5.14 4.72 -4.99
C TYR A 377 4.78 4.24 -3.59
N GLY A 378 3.60 4.65 -3.09
CA GLY A 378 3.13 4.23 -1.76
C GLY A 378 3.82 4.94 -0.59
N GLY A 379 4.43 6.12 -0.83
CA GLY A 379 4.63 7.14 0.19
C GLY A 379 3.29 7.64 0.72
N LEU A 380 3.22 8.72 1.52
CA LEU A 380 1.93 9.32 1.88
C LEU A 380 1.16 9.59 0.58
N ARG A 381 0.05 8.92 0.44
CA ARG A 381 -0.83 8.97 -0.73
C ARG A 381 -1.22 10.40 -0.99
N PHE A 382 -1.45 10.77 -2.24
CA PHE A 382 -1.78 12.16 -2.58
C PHE A 382 -2.96 12.67 -1.73
N PHE A 383 -4.06 11.91 -1.69
CA PHE A 383 -5.23 12.25 -0.89
C PHE A 383 -5.04 12.05 0.63
N ASP A 384 -3.94 11.43 1.07
CA ASP A 384 -3.58 11.28 2.49
C ASP A 384 -2.70 12.42 3.01
N ARG A 385 -2.18 13.28 2.14
CA ARG A 385 -1.35 14.42 2.53
C ARG A 385 -2.17 15.41 3.34
N ALA A 386 -1.57 15.94 4.42
CA ALA A 386 -2.28 16.78 5.38
C ALA A 386 -2.96 17.99 4.72
N GLU A 387 -2.22 18.69 3.85
CA GLU A 387 -2.72 19.87 3.12
C GLU A 387 -3.88 19.53 2.19
N VAL A 388 -3.88 18.36 1.57
CA VAL A 388 -4.96 17.87 0.70
C VAL A 388 -6.19 17.53 1.54
N LYS A 389 -6.02 16.76 2.63
CA LYS A 389 -7.10 16.43 3.57
C LYS A 389 -7.74 17.68 4.21
N ASP A 390 -6.92 18.68 4.53
CA ASP A 390 -7.43 19.93 5.09
C ASP A 390 -8.31 20.65 4.07
N THR A 391 -7.90 20.69 2.80
CA THR A 391 -8.69 21.29 1.72
C THR A 391 -9.98 20.52 1.47
N LEU A 392 -9.92 19.19 1.41
CA LEU A 392 -11.12 18.35 1.23
C LEU A 392 -12.08 18.46 2.41
N ALA A 393 -11.58 18.64 3.63
CA ALA A 393 -12.43 18.86 4.80
C ALA A 393 -13.18 20.20 4.72
N TYR A 394 -12.55 21.27 4.21
CA TYR A 394 -13.27 22.49 3.90
C TYR A 394 -14.35 22.27 2.84
N LEU A 395 -14.02 21.59 1.75
CA LEU A 395 -14.98 21.30 0.69
C LEU A 395 -16.15 20.44 1.21
N ARG A 396 -15.89 19.46 2.08
CA ARG A 396 -16.93 18.65 2.75
C ARG A 396 -17.88 19.51 3.57
N LEU A 397 -17.33 20.48 4.34
CA LEU A 397 -18.17 21.43 5.11
C LEU A 397 -18.98 22.36 4.21
N VAL A 398 -18.46 22.77 3.07
CA VAL A 398 -19.18 23.58 2.07
C VAL A 398 -20.36 22.78 1.53
N VAL A 399 -20.19 21.48 1.28
CA VAL A 399 -21.24 20.59 0.78
C VAL A 399 -22.23 20.19 1.90
N ASN A 400 -21.72 19.91 3.10
CA ASN A 400 -22.52 19.49 4.25
C ASN A 400 -21.97 20.11 5.55
N ASN A 401 -22.65 21.13 6.05
CA ASN A 401 -22.28 21.83 7.29
C ASN A 401 -22.34 20.93 8.53
N HIS A 402 -23.10 19.84 8.48
CA HIS A 402 -23.29 18.91 9.60
C HIS A 402 -22.22 17.83 9.68
N ASP A 403 -21.17 17.91 8.85
CA ASP A 403 -20.00 17.01 8.95
C ASP A 403 -19.09 17.43 10.10
N ASP A 404 -19.35 16.86 11.28
CA ASP A 404 -18.60 17.16 12.50
C ASP A 404 -17.12 16.81 12.40
N THR A 405 -16.74 15.79 11.60
CA THR A 405 -15.35 15.41 11.43
C THR A 405 -14.59 16.43 10.60
N ALA A 406 -15.21 16.93 9.55
CA ALA A 406 -14.68 18.01 8.74
C ALA A 406 -14.63 19.33 9.54
N PHE A 407 -15.68 19.62 10.30
CA PHE A 407 -15.72 20.80 11.18
C PHE A 407 -14.54 20.83 12.16
N GLU A 408 -14.32 19.77 12.93
CA GLU A 408 -13.24 19.68 13.90
C GLU A 408 -11.84 19.78 13.27
N ARG A 409 -11.70 19.26 12.04
CA ARG A 409 -10.44 19.30 11.34
C ARG A 409 -10.03 20.73 11.00
N VAL A 410 -10.96 21.56 10.55
CA VAL A 410 -10.62 22.84 9.93
C VAL A 410 -11.03 24.08 10.73
N VAL A 411 -11.85 23.95 11.78
CA VAL A 411 -12.37 25.09 12.55
C VAL A 411 -11.25 26.00 13.07
N ASN A 412 -10.10 25.45 13.48
CA ASN A 412 -8.93 26.18 13.92
C ASN A 412 -7.68 25.98 13.04
N PHE A 413 -7.88 25.53 11.82
CA PHE A 413 -6.77 25.37 10.88
C PHE A 413 -7.10 26.02 9.52
N PRO A 414 -6.30 27.00 9.06
CA PRO A 414 -5.22 27.70 9.76
C PRO A 414 -5.66 28.34 11.09
N THR A 415 -4.71 28.59 11.99
CA THR A 415 -5.01 29.06 13.37
C THR A 415 -5.89 30.30 13.37
N ARG A 416 -7.06 30.22 14.04
CA ARG A 416 -8.07 31.29 14.17
C ARG A 416 -8.34 31.77 15.60
N GLY A 417 -7.60 31.21 16.55
CA GLY A 417 -7.79 31.54 17.98
C GLY A 417 -8.97 30.79 18.62
N ILE A 418 -9.45 29.72 18.00
CA ILE A 418 -10.46 28.82 18.58
C ILE A 418 -9.70 27.73 19.35
N GLY A 419 -9.74 27.80 20.67
CA GLY A 419 -9.02 26.90 21.56
C GLY A 419 -9.78 25.63 21.87
N GLU A 420 -9.09 24.65 22.50
CA GLU A 420 -9.68 23.35 22.87
C GLU A 420 -10.92 23.51 23.80
N LYS A 421 -10.88 24.46 24.73
CA LYS A 421 -12.03 24.74 25.61
C LYS A 421 -13.30 25.09 24.81
N THR A 422 -13.17 25.89 23.75
CA THR A 422 -14.29 26.25 22.88
C THR A 422 -14.83 25.03 22.15
N LEU A 423 -13.95 24.12 21.72
CA LEU A 423 -14.32 22.85 21.08
C LEU A 423 -14.98 21.90 22.08
N GLU A 424 -14.52 21.84 23.32
CA GLU A 424 -15.13 21.06 24.39
C GLU A 424 -16.57 21.56 24.71
N ASP A 425 -16.79 22.88 24.79
CA ASP A 425 -18.08 23.48 24.99
C ASP A 425 -19.06 23.13 23.83
N LEU A 426 -18.57 23.22 22.58
CA LEU A 426 -19.34 22.83 21.38
C LEU A 426 -19.70 21.33 21.41
N ARG A 427 -18.74 20.47 21.71
CA ARG A 427 -18.94 19.01 21.81
C ARG A 427 -19.92 18.66 22.92
N HIS A 428 -19.80 19.33 24.06
CA HIS A 428 -20.69 19.10 25.20
C HIS A 428 -22.14 19.46 24.84
N TYR A 429 -22.34 20.63 24.25
CA TYR A 429 -23.66 21.06 23.81
C TYR A 429 -24.22 20.14 22.72
N ALA A 430 -23.45 19.85 21.70
CA ALA A 430 -23.87 18.97 20.58
C ALA A 430 -24.29 17.57 21.10
N LYS A 431 -23.57 17.03 22.08
CA LYS A 431 -23.90 15.76 22.71
C LYS A 431 -25.18 15.82 23.54
N THR A 432 -25.38 16.90 24.29
CA THR A 432 -26.56 17.07 25.15
C THR A 432 -27.83 17.22 24.33
N GLU A 433 -27.79 18.04 23.29
CA GLU A 433 -28.94 18.34 22.43
C GLU A 433 -29.04 17.41 21.20
N GLN A 434 -28.16 16.42 21.08
CA GLN A 434 -28.10 15.47 19.97
C GLN A 434 -28.10 16.15 18.57
N CYS A 435 -27.34 17.22 18.44
CA CYS A 435 -27.21 17.99 17.23
C CYS A 435 -25.75 18.01 16.71
N SER A 436 -25.52 18.52 15.49
CA SER A 436 -24.18 18.68 14.93
C SER A 436 -23.42 19.83 15.61
N LEU A 437 -22.08 19.81 15.48
CA LEU A 437 -21.21 20.90 15.97
C LEU A 437 -21.54 22.24 15.29
N TRP A 438 -22.00 22.22 14.05
CA TRP A 438 -22.47 23.41 13.33
C TRP A 438 -23.70 24.02 14.01
N SER A 439 -24.70 23.20 14.31
CA SER A 439 -25.91 23.65 15.03
C SER A 439 -25.58 24.12 16.42
N ALA A 440 -24.71 23.41 17.15
CA ALA A 440 -24.21 23.80 18.45
C ALA A 440 -23.49 25.16 18.42
N ALA A 441 -22.69 25.41 17.36
CA ALA A 441 -22.00 26.68 17.17
C ALA A 441 -22.97 27.86 17.02
N HIS A 442 -24.00 27.70 16.18
CA HIS A 442 -25.03 28.72 16.01
C HIS A 442 -25.78 29.04 17.32
N TYR A 443 -26.15 28.00 18.07
CA TYR A 443 -26.84 28.18 19.34
C TYR A 443 -25.96 28.88 20.38
N LEU A 444 -24.71 28.42 20.55
CA LEU A 444 -23.80 29.00 21.55
C LEU A 444 -23.43 30.46 21.21
N LEU A 445 -23.38 30.81 19.93
CA LEU A 445 -23.21 32.20 19.48
C LEU A 445 -24.42 33.10 19.83
N GLN A 446 -25.62 32.55 19.91
CA GLN A 446 -26.84 33.28 20.28
C GLN A 446 -27.08 33.37 21.77
N SER A 447 -26.51 32.46 22.56
CA SER A 447 -26.83 32.26 23.99
C SER A 447 -25.93 32.99 24.98
N ASP A 448 -25.01 33.88 24.53
CA ASP A 448 -24.00 34.57 25.38
C ASP A 448 -23.17 33.63 26.29
N ALA A 449 -23.17 32.32 26.02
CA ALA A 449 -22.47 31.32 26.84
C ALA A 449 -20.97 31.29 26.64
N MET A 450 -20.48 32.03 25.64
CA MET A 450 -19.07 32.05 25.25
C MET A 450 -18.40 33.38 25.58
N THR A 451 -17.06 33.36 25.75
CA THR A 451 -16.31 34.61 25.86
C THR A 451 -16.38 35.37 24.53
N GLN A 452 -16.43 36.71 24.59
CA GLN A 452 -16.49 37.58 23.40
C GLN A 452 -15.42 37.25 22.36
N ARG A 453 -14.21 36.91 22.81
CA ARG A 453 -13.09 36.53 21.91
C ARG A 453 -13.38 35.22 21.20
N SER A 454 -13.82 34.20 21.91
CA SER A 454 -14.16 32.89 21.33
C SER A 454 -15.34 33.00 20.38
N ALA A 455 -16.39 33.74 20.79
CA ALA A 455 -17.57 33.98 19.96
C ALA A 455 -17.20 34.69 18.65
N THR A 456 -16.39 35.74 18.71
CA THR A 456 -15.94 36.46 17.49
C THR A 456 -15.13 35.55 16.55
N SER A 457 -14.25 34.72 17.10
CA SER A 457 -13.45 33.79 16.29
C SER A 457 -14.31 32.71 15.63
N LEU A 458 -15.22 32.14 16.37
CA LEU A 458 -16.17 31.14 15.88
C LEU A 458 -17.12 31.72 14.83
N GLN A 459 -17.67 32.92 15.07
CA GLN A 459 -18.55 33.62 14.14
C GLN A 459 -17.85 33.89 12.79
N ARG A 460 -16.56 34.29 12.82
CA ARG A 460 -15.78 34.47 11.58
C ARG A 460 -15.59 33.18 10.82
N PHE A 461 -15.40 32.06 11.53
CA PHE A 461 -15.30 30.76 10.87
C PHE A 461 -16.63 30.33 10.23
N ILE A 462 -17.75 30.45 10.95
CA ILE A 462 -19.09 30.16 10.42
C ILE A 462 -19.34 31.01 9.16
N HIS A 463 -19.12 32.31 9.26
CA HIS A 463 -19.30 33.22 8.13
C HIS A 463 -18.39 32.87 6.93
N LEU A 464 -17.16 32.41 7.17
CA LEU A 464 -16.29 31.92 6.10
C LEU A 464 -16.90 30.75 5.33
N ILE A 465 -17.43 29.75 6.03
CA ILE A 465 -18.06 28.59 5.39
C ILE A 465 -19.30 29.01 4.61
N GLU A 466 -20.17 29.86 5.18
CA GLU A 466 -21.36 30.40 4.50
C GLU A 466 -20.98 31.17 3.23
N GLN A 467 -19.94 32.00 3.28
CA GLN A 467 -19.43 32.71 2.11
C GLN A 467 -18.88 31.76 1.04
N LEU A 468 -18.15 30.72 1.45
CA LEU A 468 -17.66 29.69 0.53
C LEU A 468 -18.81 28.98 -0.15
N GLN A 469 -19.87 28.61 0.57
CA GLN A 469 -21.07 28.00 -0.02
C GLN A 469 -21.69 28.88 -1.09
N LEU A 470 -21.86 30.19 -0.82
CA LEU A 470 -22.44 31.13 -1.79
C LEU A 470 -21.55 31.29 -3.03
N LYS A 471 -20.25 31.36 -2.87
CA LYS A 471 -19.31 31.57 -3.97
C LYS A 471 -19.11 30.32 -4.85
N THR A 472 -19.24 29.14 -4.26
CA THR A 472 -18.98 27.87 -4.96
C THR A 472 -20.22 27.22 -5.53
N ALA A 473 -21.42 27.71 -5.21
CA ALA A 473 -22.71 27.12 -5.58
C ALA A 473 -22.94 26.97 -7.12
N ALA A 474 -22.31 27.82 -7.93
CA ALA A 474 -22.50 27.84 -9.39
C ALA A 474 -21.17 27.78 -10.17
N THR A 475 -20.08 27.35 -9.53
CA THR A 475 -18.77 27.28 -10.17
C THR A 475 -18.35 25.83 -10.45
N GLU A 476 -17.43 25.64 -11.39
CA GLU A 476 -16.83 24.35 -11.69
C GLU A 476 -15.99 23.82 -10.52
N LEU A 477 -15.78 22.51 -10.44
CA LEU A 477 -15.15 21.85 -9.30
C LEU A 477 -13.72 22.34 -9.01
N ASP A 478 -12.92 22.59 -10.03
CA ASP A 478 -11.56 23.16 -9.89
C ASP A 478 -11.58 24.61 -9.39
N GLU A 479 -12.59 25.40 -9.80
CA GLU A 479 -12.81 26.76 -9.29
C GLU A 479 -13.28 26.73 -7.83
N GLN A 480 -14.16 25.77 -7.45
CA GLN A 480 -14.57 25.56 -6.06
C GLN A 480 -13.36 25.29 -5.16
N LEU A 481 -12.47 24.37 -5.56
CA LEU A 481 -11.24 24.06 -4.81
C LEU A 481 -10.30 25.26 -4.75
N SER A 482 -10.12 25.98 -5.85
CA SER A 482 -9.30 27.19 -5.87
C SER A 482 -9.82 28.25 -4.89
N GLU A 483 -11.14 28.51 -4.88
CA GLU A 483 -11.77 29.44 -3.94
C GLU A 483 -11.63 28.98 -2.49
N VAL A 484 -11.83 27.68 -2.23
CA VAL A 484 -11.64 27.07 -0.90
C VAL A 484 -10.21 27.29 -0.42
N ILE A 485 -9.20 26.97 -1.23
CA ILE A 485 -7.77 27.11 -0.87
C ILE A 485 -7.41 28.55 -0.56
N GLN A 486 -7.89 29.52 -1.36
CA GLN A 486 -7.58 30.92 -1.19
C GLN A 486 -8.33 31.55 0.00
N SER A 487 -9.65 31.40 0.03
CA SER A 487 -10.50 32.05 1.04
C SER A 487 -10.36 31.44 2.43
N SER A 488 -10.07 30.13 2.56
CA SER A 488 -9.78 29.50 3.85
C SER A 488 -8.48 29.99 4.49
N GLY A 489 -7.57 30.57 3.69
CA GLY A 489 -6.24 30.99 4.10
C GLY A 489 -5.21 29.86 4.09
N LEU A 490 -5.51 28.69 3.54
CA LEU A 490 -4.57 27.57 3.42
C LEU A 490 -3.35 27.93 2.59
N TYR A 491 -3.57 28.57 1.41
CA TYR A 491 -2.46 29.03 0.58
C TYR A 491 -1.52 29.97 1.33
N ALA A 492 -2.08 31.00 2.00
CA ALA A 492 -1.33 31.97 2.78
C ALA A 492 -0.64 31.34 4.00
N HIS A 493 -1.20 30.28 4.57
CA HIS A 493 -0.60 29.54 5.67
C HIS A 493 0.64 28.76 5.20
N PHE A 494 0.51 27.99 4.13
CA PHE A 494 1.61 27.16 3.63
C PHE A 494 2.72 27.98 2.98
N SER A 495 2.41 29.12 2.33
CA SER A 495 3.42 30.02 1.76
C SER A 495 4.31 30.72 2.81
N LYS A 496 3.88 30.78 4.08
CA LYS A 496 4.68 31.34 5.17
C LYS A 496 5.69 30.35 5.76
N ILE A 497 5.57 29.07 5.47
CA ILE A 497 6.52 28.04 5.92
C ILE A 497 7.80 28.20 5.11
N LYS A 498 8.98 28.28 5.76
CA LYS A 498 10.26 28.43 5.06
C LYS A 498 10.83 27.08 4.62
N GLY A 499 11.42 27.03 3.40
CA GLY A 499 12.17 25.90 2.84
C GLY A 499 11.34 24.97 1.94
N ASP A 500 11.99 23.93 1.41
CA ASP A 500 11.47 22.98 0.40
C ASP A 500 10.12 22.35 0.76
N LYS A 501 9.80 22.24 2.05
CA LYS A 501 8.50 21.75 2.53
C LYS A 501 7.32 22.67 2.19
N SER A 502 7.58 23.96 1.98
CA SER A 502 6.54 24.93 1.57
C SER A 502 6.17 24.73 0.11
N GLU A 503 7.18 24.69 -0.78
CA GLU A 503 6.97 24.48 -2.22
C GLU A 503 6.23 23.16 -2.46
N SER A 504 6.69 22.07 -1.86
CA SER A 504 6.03 20.76 -1.99
C SER A 504 4.56 20.76 -1.56
N ARG A 505 4.17 21.53 -0.52
CA ARG A 505 2.77 21.61 -0.09
C ARG A 505 1.92 22.47 -1.04
N LEU A 506 2.49 23.56 -1.53
CA LEU A 506 1.80 24.41 -2.51
C LEU A 506 1.61 23.67 -3.84
N ASP A 507 2.61 22.90 -4.28
CA ASP A 507 2.51 22.02 -5.44
C ASP A 507 1.39 20.99 -5.26
N ASN A 508 1.26 20.40 -4.06
CA ASN A 508 0.17 19.47 -3.76
C ASN A 508 -1.21 20.12 -3.82
N LEU A 509 -1.35 21.36 -3.38
CA LEU A 509 -2.61 22.10 -3.52
C LEU A 509 -2.93 22.41 -4.99
N GLN A 510 -1.92 22.76 -5.77
CA GLN A 510 -2.10 22.99 -7.21
C GLN A 510 -2.48 21.68 -7.94
N GLU A 511 -1.83 20.58 -7.55
CA GLU A 511 -2.14 19.26 -8.11
C GLU A 511 -3.55 18.79 -7.75
N LEU A 512 -4.07 19.15 -6.56
CA LEU A 512 -5.46 18.88 -6.20
C LEU A 512 -6.45 19.62 -7.12
N ILE A 513 -6.16 20.87 -7.48
CA ILE A 513 -6.95 21.63 -8.45
C ILE A 513 -6.89 20.95 -9.83
N ASN A 514 -5.71 20.51 -10.27
CA ASN A 514 -5.53 19.80 -11.53
C ASN A 514 -6.30 18.47 -11.55
N ALA A 515 -6.25 17.71 -10.45
CA ALA A 515 -7.01 16.47 -10.30
C ALA A 515 -8.52 16.71 -10.43
N ALA A 516 -9.05 17.76 -9.79
CA ALA A 516 -10.45 18.14 -9.90
C ALA A 516 -10.84 18.54 -11.32
N LYS A 517 -9.99 19.28 -12.02
CA LYS A 517 -10.21 19.68 -13.43
C LYS A 517 -10.25 18.51 -14.38
N GLN A 518 -9.45 17.49 -14.12
CA GLN A 518 -9.38 16.26 -14.92
C GLN A 518 -10.44 15.24 -14.53
N PHE A 519 -11.03 15.40 -13.35
CA PHE A 519 -12.02 14.46 -12.84
C PHE A 519 -13.23 14.39 -13.79
N ARG A 520 -13.57 13.17 -14.18
CA ARG A 520 -14.77 12.87 -14.98
C ARG A 520 -15.55 11.79 -14.24
N TYR A 521 -16.79 12.06 -14.01
CA TYR A 521 -17.72 11.11 -13.43
C TYR A 521 -18.68 10.64 -14.52
N GLU A 522 -18.65 9.35 -14.83
CA GLU A 522 -19.64 8.75 -15.73
C GLU A 522 -20.96 8.65 -14.97
N GLN A 523 -21.84 9.58 -15.22
CA GLN A 523 -23.21 9.51 -14.68
C GLN A 523 -23.94 8.34 -15.34
N ASP A 524 -24.40 7.39 -14.54
CA ASP A 524 -25.47 6.49 -14.96
C ASP A 524 -26.74 7.30 -15.15
N GLN A 525 -27.55 6.94 -16.15
CA GLN A 525 -28.77 7.64 -16.50
C GLN A 525 -29.78 7.77 -15.34
N ASP A 526 -29.56 7.08 -14.22
CA ASP A 526 -30.44 7.01 -13.05
C ASP A 526 -29.90 7.73 -11.79
N GLU A 527 -28.71 8.37 -11.80
CA GLU A 527 -28.13 9.03 -10.62
C GLU A 527 -27.60 10.44 -10.95
N GLU A 528 -28.32 11.47 -10.50
CA GLU A 528 -27.85 12.85 -10.47
C GLU A 528 -27.03 13.12 -9.18
N LEU A 529 -25.81 12.54 -9.07
CA LEU A 529 -24.91 12.92 -7.98
C LEU A 529 -24.16 14.21 -8.37
N PRO A 530 -24.18 15.27 -7.53
CA PRO A 530 -23.37 16.46 -7.79
C PRO A 530 -21.90 16.10 -7.96
N LEU A 531 -21.23 16.71 -8.95
CA LEU A 531 -19.83 16.39 -9.30
C LEU A 531 -18.89 16.49 -8.10
N VAL A 532 -19.12 17.46 -7.21
CA VAL A 532 -18.34 17.65 -5.98
C VAL A 532 -18.50 16.45 -5.03
N ASN A 533 -19.68 15.87 -4.91
CA ASN A 533 -19.92 14.71 -4.05
C ASN A 533 -19.25 13.45 -4.64
N ALA A 534 -19.32 13.30 -5.96
CA ALA A 534 -18.62 12.22 -6.66
C ALA A 534 -17.10 12.33 -6.48
N PHE A 535 -16.54 13.53 -6.57
CA PHE A 535 -15.12 13.79 -6.34
C PHE A 535 -14.71 13.51 -4.90
N LEU A 536 -15.48 13.93 -3.90
CA LEU A 536 -15.21 13.64 -2.49
C LEU A 536 -15.25 12.15 -2.19
N ALA A 537 -16.21 11.42 -2.78
CA ALA A 537 -16.27 9.96 -2.67
C ALA A 537 -15.06 9.30 -3.36
N HIS A 538 -14.71 9.74 -4.57
CA HIS A 538 -13.53 9.30 -5.29
C HIS A 538 -12.24 9.53 -4.50
N ALA A 539 -12.03 10.74 -3.98
CA ALA A 539 -10.88 11.06 -3.14
C ALA A 539 -10.78 10.15 -1.89
N SER A 540 -11.93 9.80 -1.29
CA SER A 540 -11.99 8.89 -0.16
C SER A 540 -11.71 7.44 -0.56
N LEU A 541 -12.14 7.01 -1.75
CA LEU A 541 -11.93 5.66 -2.28
C LEU A 541 -10.51 5.47 -2.86
N GLU A 542 -9.97 6.52 -3.48
CA GLU A 542 -8.61 6.51 -4.06
C GLU A 542 -7.50 6.87 -3.08
N ALA A 543 -7.83 7.20 -1.84
CA ALA A 543 -6.82 7.30 -0.79
C ALA A 543 -5.98 6.01 -0.72
N GLY A 544 -5.54 5.48 -1.85
CA GLY A 544 -4.90 4.19 -2.04
C GLY A 544 -3.97 4.03 -3.22
N GLU A 545 -4.20 4.73 -4.33
CA GLU A 545 -3.47 4.44 -5.56
C GLU A 545 -2.96 5.71 -6.23
N MET A 546 -1.65 5.83 -6.31
CA MET A 546 -0.98 6.93 -6.99
C MET A 546 -0.91 6.71 -8.50
N GLN A 547 -1.31 7.71 -9.26
CA GLN A 547 -0.77 7.96 -10.60
C GLN A 547 0.42 8.90 -10.50
N ALA A 548 1.49 8.53 -11.16
CA ALA A 548 2.63 9.39 -11.38
C ALA A 548 2.36 10.32 -12.57
N ASP A 549 2.87 11.56 -12.53
CA ASP A 549 2.91 12.42 -13.72
C ASP A 549 3.60 11.70 -14.88
N GLU A 550 2.93 11.69 -16.04
CA GLU A 550 3.33 10.96 -17.24
C GLU A 550 4.59 11.54 -17.95
N TYR A 551 5.21 12.60 -17.44
CA TYR A 551 6.18 13.38 -18.19
C TYR A 551 7.65 13.26 -17.80
N GLU A 552 8.01 12.66 -16.66
CA GLU A 552 9.41 12.42 -16.29
C GLU A 552 9.74 10.94 -16.17
N ARG A 553 10.68 10.47 -17.02
CA ARG A 553 11.26 9.13 -16.92
C ARG A 553 12.07 9.02 -15.62
N SER A 554 11.57 8.30 -14.67
CA SER A 554 12.16 8.17 -13.33
C SER A 554 12.17 6.74 -12.84
N VAL A 555 13.16 6.39 -12.04
CA VAL A 555 13.26 5.08 -11.38
C VAL A 555 12.13 4.94 -10.35
N HIS A 556 11.47 3.79 -10.35
CA HIS A 556 10.35 3.51 -9.47
C HIS A 556 10.83 2.92 -8.14
N LEU A 557 10.57 3.62 -7.03
CA LEU A 557 10.81 3.12 -5.67
C LEU A 557 9.49 2.76 -5.03
N MET A 558 9.33 1.51 -4.58
CA MET A 558 8.08 1.08 -3.96
C MET A 558 8.24 -0.11 -3.02
N THR A 559 7.26 -0.28 -2.13
CA THR A 559 7.16 -1.51 -1.36
C THR A 559 6.75 -2.67 -2.26
N LEU A 560 7.14 -3.88 -1.86
CA LEU A 560 6.72 -5.12 -2.53
C LEU A 560 5.20 -5.23 -2.68
N HIS A 561 4.43 -4.76 -1.70
CA HIS A 561 2.96 -4.76 -1.77
C HIS A 561 2.43 -3.81 -2.85
N ALA A 562 3.04 -2.63 -2.99
CA ALA A 562 2.67 -1.67 -4.02
C ALA A 562 3.05 -2.13 -5.44
N ALA A 563 4.02 -3.03 -5.56
CA ALA A 563 4.46 -3.58 -6.83
C ALA A 563 3.50 -4.65 -7.41
N LYS A 564 2.51 -5.12 -6.63
CA LYS A 564 1.52 -6.09 -7.12
C LYS A 564 0.73 -5.50 -8.28
N GLY A 565 0.60 -6.26 -9.37
CA GLY A 565 -0.05 -5.82 -10.60
C GLY A 565 0.86 -5.09 -11.58
N LEU A 566 2.02 -4.60 -11.15
CA LEU A 566 3.00 -3.92 -12.01
C LEU A 566 4.01 -4.90 -12.62
N GLU A 567 4.82 -4.41 -13.59
CA GLU A 567 5.89 -5.16 -14.22
C GLU A 567 6.96 -4.21 -14.75
N PHE A 568 8.24 -4.62 -14.64
CA PHE A 568 9.38 -3.80 -15.00
C PHE A 568 10.46 -4.64 -15.71
N PRO A 569 11.08 -4.14 -16.77
CA PRO A 569 12.21 -4.80 -17.41
C PRO A 569 13.36 -5.14 -16.47
N CYS A 570 13.68 -4.24 -15.54
CA CYS A 570 14.75 -4.41 -14.56
C CYS A 570 14.24 -4.18 -13.14
N VAL A 571 14.46 -5.14 -12.25
CA VAL A 571 14.02 -5.07 -10.84
C VAL A 571 15.19 -5.29 -9.89
N PHE A 572 15.31 -4.41 -8.92
CA PHE A 572 16.17 -4.55 -7.76
C PHE A 572 15.30 -4.88 -6.54
N LEU A 573 15.50 -6.04 -5.94
CA LEU A 573 14.85 -6.45 -4.70
C LEU A 573 15.88 -6.35 -3.57
N VAL A 574 15.72 -5.39 -2.69
CA VAL A 574 16.73 -5.02 -1.69
C VAL A 574 16.33 -5.41 -0.27
N GLY A 575 17.32 -5.57 0.61
CA GLY A 575 17.11 -5.86 2.03
C GLY A 575 16.63 -7.28 2.30
N LEU A 576 17.12 -8.28 1.55
CA LEU A 576 16.82 -9.69 1.77
C LEU A 576 17.58 -10.23 2.97
N GLU A 577 17.12 -9.89 4.19
CA GLU A 577 17.78 -10.19 5.47
C GLU A 577 16.78 -10.76 6.48
N GLU A 578 17.22 -11.74 7.27
CA GLU A 578 16.42 -12.26 8.39
C GLU A 578 16.09 -11.13 9.39
N GLY A 579 14.80 -10.95 9.68
CA GLY A 579 14.31 -9.88 10.55
C GLY A 579 13.95 -8.58 9.82
N VAL A 580 14.33 -8.41 8.54
CA VAL A 580 13.90 -7.34 7.65
C VAL A 580 12.94 -7.91 6.62
N PHE A 581 13.38 -8.91 5.86
CA PHE A 581 12.57 -9.64 4.90
C PHE A 581 13.02 -11.12 4.81
N PRO A 582 12.31 -12.04 5.50
CA PRO A 582 11.04 -11.87 6.24
C PRO A 582 11.19 -11.04 7.52
N GLY A 583 10.13 -10.31 7.87
CA GLY A 583 10.08 -9.48 9.07
C GLY A 583 10.08 -10.29 10.38
N LYS A 584 10.62 -9.73 11.48
CA LYS A 584 10.73 -10.43 12.80
C LYS A 584 9.37 -11.01 13.26
N GLN A 585 8.28 -10.24 13.18
CA GLN A 585 6.96 -10.71 13.59
C GLN A 585 6.44 -11.88 12.74
N SER A 586 6.77 -11.88 11.46
CA SER A 586 6.32 -12.93 10.54
C SER A 586 6.96 -14.29 10.83
N LEU A 587 8.06 -14.33 11.59
CA LEU A 587 8.72 -15.56 12.01
C LEU A 587 8.05 -16.21 13.23
N GLU A 588 7.32 -15.44 14.01
CA GLU A 588 6.70 -15.87 15.27
C GLU A 588 5.23 -16.30 15.09
N GLU A 589 4.54 -15.80 14.05
CA GLU A 589 3.13 -16.09 13.81
C GLU A 589 2.94 -17.20 12.77
N PRO A 590 2.15 -18.26 13.06
CA PRO A 590 1.86 -19.32 12.12
C PRO A 590 1.25 -18.82 10.81
N GLY A 591 1.75 -19.29 9.67
CA GLY A 591 1.25 -18.92 8.33
C GLY A 591 1.81 -17.62 7.77
N ARG A 592 2.34 -16.71 8.60
CA ARG A 592 2.89 -15.42 8.14
C ARG A 592 4.16 -15.58 7.31
N LEU A 593 4.99 -16.57 7.60
CA LEU A 593 6.18 -16.86 6.79
C LEU A 593 5.80 -17.23 5.35
N GLU A 594 4.72 -17.97 5.16
CA GLU A 594 4.22 -18.29 3.83
C GLU A 594 3.73 -17.05 3.07
N GLU A 595 3.11 -16.10 3.77
CA GLU A 595 2.70 -14.81 3.20
C GLU A 595 3.94 -13.97 2.79
N GLU A 596 4.97 -13.90 3.63
CA GLU A 596 6.25 -13.23 3.28
C GLU A 596 6.93 -13.90 2.07
N ARG A 597 6.86 -15.24 1.97
CA ARG A 597 7.38 -15.96 0.80
C ARG A 597 6.58 -15.65 -0.46
N ARG A 598 5.24 -15.56 -0.38
CA ARG A 598 4.40 -15.07 -1.50
C ARG A 598 4.77 -13.64 -1.88
N LEU A 599 5.08 -12.80 -0.90
CA LEU A 599 5.51 -11.42 -1.16
C LEU A 599 6.86 -11.38 -1.89
N CYS A 600 7.81 -12.25 -1.54
CA CYS A 600 9.07 -12.41 -2.26
C CYS A 600 8.83 -12.92 -3.69
N TYR A 601 8.00 -13.94 -3.86
CA TYR A 601 7.57 -14.45 -5.16
C TYR A 601 6.93 -13.35 -6.02
N VAL A 602 6.03 -12.53 -5.43
CA VAL A 602 5.46 -11.37 -6.12
C VAL A 602 6.56 -10.43 -6.59
N GLY A 603 7.50 -10.05 -5.71
CA GLY A 603 8.61 -9.17 -6.07
C GLY A 603 9.46 -9.71 -7.21
N MET A 604 9.88 -10.96 -7.15
CA MET A 604 10.66 -11.60 -8.21
C MET A 604 9.92 -11.63 -9.55
N THR A 605 8.62 -11.96 -9.53
CA THR A 605 7.78 -12.06 -10.74
C THR A 605 7.36 -10.69 -11.30
N ARG A 606 7.79 -9.57 -10.70
CA ARG A 606 7.69 -8.23 -11.33
C ARG A 606 8.75 -8.02 -12.38
N ALA A 607 9.89 -8.74 -12.30
CA ALA A 607 10.97 -8.63 -13.27
C ALA A 607 10.63 -9.31 -14.60
N MET A 608 10.82 -8.58 -15.69
CA MET A 608 10.65 -9.12 -17.05
C MET A 608 11.97 -9.74 -17.56
N ARG A 609 13.08 -9.02 -17.44
CA ARG A 609 14.37 -9.38 -18.06
C ARG A 609 15.50 -9.56 -17.05
N LYS A 610 15.64 -8.62 -16.11
CA LYS A 610 16.76 -8.59 -15.15
C LYS A 610 16.24 -8.52 -13.73
N LEU A 611 16.80 -9.37 -12.85
CA LEU A 611 16.51 -9.38 -11.44
C LEU A 611 17.82 -9.32 -10.65
N THR A 612 17.93 -8.34 -9.76
CA THR A 612 19.02 -8.20 -8.81
C THR A 612 18.47 -8.31 -7.40
N LEU A 613 19.05 -9.19 -6.60
CA LEU A 613 18.73 -9.40 -5.19
C LEU A 613 19.88 -8.86 -4.35
N SER A 614 19.60 -8.14 -3.26
CA SER A 614 20.67 -7.65 -2.39
C SER A 614 20.31 -7.75 -0.91
N TYR A 615 21.33 -7.81 -0.09
CA TYR A 615 21.24 -7.78 1.36
C TYR A 615 22.47 -7.11 1.97
N ALA A 616 22.31 -6.52 3.18
CA ALA A 616 23.39 -5.96 3.97
C ALA A 616 23.67 -6.83 5.20
N GLU A 617 24.97 -7.03 5.54
CA GLU A 617 25.38 -7.79 6.73
C GLU A 617 25.13 -7.00 8.02
N VAL A 618 25.19 -5.66 7.94
CA VAL A 618 24.93 -4.72 9.04
C VAL A 618 23.94 -3.69 8.58
N ARG A 619 22.91 -3.42 9.39
CA ARG A 619 21.94 -2.37 9.12
C ARG A 619 21.67 -1.53 10.36
N ARG A 620 21.55 -0.24 10.18
CA ARG A 620 21.21 0.68 11.27
C ARG A 620 19.69 0.80 11.37
N GLN A 621 19.13 0.25 12.47
CA GLN A 621 17.72 0.38 12.80
C GLN A 621 17.55 1.11 14.14
N TYR A 622 16.67 2.13 14.20
CA TYR A 622 16.41 2.92 15.41
C TYR A 622 17.68 3.45 16.11
N GLY A 623 18.70 3.82 15.31
CA GLY A 623 19.97 4.35 15.83
C GLY A 623 20.96 3.32 16.35
N ARG A 624 20.69 2.01 16.25
CA ARG A 624 21.57 0.91 16.64
C ARG A 624 21.97 0.10 15.41
N GLU A 625 23.22 -0.37 15.40
CA GLU A 625 23.72 -1.30 14.38
C GLU A 625 23.29 -2.72 14.77
N GLU A 626 22.53 -3.37 13.88
CA GLU A 626 22.13 -4.76 14.02
C GLU A 626 22.80 -5.60 12.92
N TYR A 627 23.34 -6.75 13.29
CA TYR A 627 23.90 -7.74 12.35
C TYR A 627 22.78 -8.63 11.85
N HIS A 628 22.65 -8.73 10.54
CA HIS A 628 21.65 -9.55 9.89
C HIS A 628 22.27 -10.73 9.16
N ARG A 629 21.55 -11.85 9.14
CA ARG A 629 21.88 -12.99 8.28
C ARG A 629 21.16 -12.81 6.94
N PRO A 630 21.74 -13.33 5.84
CA PRO A 630 20.99 -13.38 4.58
C PRO A 630 19.64 -14.05 4.76
N SER A 631 18.62 -13.52 4.11
CA SER A 631 17.27 -14.06 4.12
C SER A 631 17.27 -15.56 3.77
N ARG A 632 16.44 -16.34 4.46
CA ARG A 632 16.21 -17.74 4.10
C ARG A 632 15.72 -17.90 2.67
N PHE A 633 15.01 -16.92 2.13
CA PHE A 633 14.52 -16.92 0.76
C PHE A 633 15.64 -17.06 -0.27
N LEU A 634 16.82 -16.48 0.00
CA LEU A 634 18.00 -16.65 -0.87
C LEU A 634 18.51 -18.10 -0.90
N ARG A 635 18.36 -18.84 0.21
CA ARG A 635 18.77 -20.24 0.30
C ARG A 635 17.76 -21.20 -0.36
N GLU A 636 16.55 -20.74 -0.57
CA GLU A 636 15.47 -21.50 -1.24
C GLU A 636 15.59 -21.40 -2.77
N LEU A 637 16.51 -20.58 -3.29
CA LEU A 637 16.76 -20.42 -4.73
C LEU A 637 17.84 -21.40 -5.20
N PRO A 638 17.69 -22.00 -6.41
CA PRO A 638 18.70 -22.87 -6.99
C PRO A 638 20.01 -22.09 -7.33
N GLU A 639 21.12 -22.54 -6.81
CA GLU A 639 22.42 -21.85 -6.96
C GLU A 639 22.85 -21.68 -8.42
N GLN A 640 22.49 -22.62 -9.30
CA GLN A 640 22.84 -22.55 -10.72
C GLN A 640 22.18 -21.35 -11.46
N LEU A 641 21.07 -20.82 -10.92
CA LEU A 641 20.36 -19.66 -11.47
C LEU A 641 20.92 -18.33 -10.95
N LEU A 642 21.82 -18.38 -9.95
CA LEU A 642 22.35 -17.21 -9.28
C LEU A 642 23.77 -16.86 -9.76
N GLU A 643 24.06 -15.56 -9.79
CA GLU A 643 25.40 -15.01 -9.97
C GLU A 643 25.72 -14.15 -8.74
N GLN A 644 26.64 -14.64 -7.90
CA GLN A 644 27.08 -13.89 -6.73
C GLN A 644 28.11 -12.83 -7.12
N VAL A 645 27.74 -11.57 -6.90
CA VAL A 645 28.63 -10.43 -7.08
C VAL A 645 29.12 -9.97 -5.70
N ARG A 646 30.38 -10.28 -5.41
CA ARG A 646 31.09 -9.65 -4.29
C ARG A 646 31.93 -8.51 -4.85
N VAL A 647 31.79 -7.31 -4.31
CA VAL A 647 32.79 -6.27 -4.58
C VAL A 647 34.09 -6.75 -3.96
N LYS A 648 34.99 -7.27 -4.79
CA LYS A 648 36.41 -7.26 -4.42
C LYS A 648 36.70 -5.76 -4.26
N SER A 649 36.93 -5.31 -3.04
CA SER A 649 37.46 -3.96 -2.80
C SER A 649 38.76 -3.84 -3.60
N ARG A 650 38.64 -3.32 -4.82
CA ARG A 650 39.78 -2.84 -5.54
C ARG A 650 40.22 -1.56 -4.82
N PHE A 651 41.05 -1.74 -3.82
CA PHE A 651 42.09 -0.75 -3.56
C PHE A 651 42.92 -0.69 -4.85
N THR A 652 42.56 0.21 -5.76
CA THR A 652 43.47 0.66 -6.79
C THR A 652 44.48 1.53 -6.04
N PRO A 653 45.74 1.09 -5.85
CA PRO A 653 46.74 2.05 -5.42
C PRO A 653 46.79 3.07 -6.56
N ALA A 654 46.58 4.34 -6.22
CA ALA A 654 46.80 5.44 -7.15
C ALA A 654 48.16 5.22 -7.78
N ALA A 655 48.20 5.11 -9.12
CA ALA A 655 49.40 5.00 -9.88
C ALA A 655 50.25 6.24 -9.61
N SER A 656 51.18 6.13 -8.65
CA SER A 656 52.16 7.15 -8.40
C SER A 656 53.08 7.23 -9.59
N ALA A 657 53.07 8.38 -10.25
CA ALA A 657 54.10 8.77 -11.20
C ALA A 657 55.49 8.57 -10.57
N ARG A 658 56.34 7.86 -11.32
CA ARG A 658 57.75 7.69 -10.97
C ARG A 658 58.45 9.04 -10.85
N SER A 659 58.89 9.38 -9.65
CA SER A 659 60.01 10.28 -9.49
C SER A 659 60.78 9.89 -8.20
N SER A 660 62.02 9.51 -8.45
CA SER A 660 63.26 9.55 -7.62
C SER A 660 63.18 9.28 -6.11
N ILE A 661 63.76 8.16 -5.79
CA ILE A 661 64.62 7.80 -4.62
C ILE A 661 64.71 8.88 -3.52
N ALA A 662 63.99 8.62 -2.39
CA ALA A 662 64.43 9.06 -1.08
C ALA A 662 64.04 7.97 -0.06
N GLN A 663 65.00 7.59 0.78
CA GLN A 663 64.95 6.50 1.76
C GLN A 663 63.74 6.64 2.70
N VAL A 664 62.99 5.53 2.88
CA VAL A 664 61.90 5.35 3.81
C VAL A 664 62.42 5.02 5.18
N PRO A 665 61.99 5.68 6.28
CA PRO A 665 62.17 5.14 7.62
C PRO A 665 61.20 4.00 7.85
N GLU A 666 61.67 2.91 8.42
CA GLU A 666 60.92 1.74 8.83
C GLU A 666 59.68 2.09 9.65
N SER A 667 58.48 1.72 9.15
CA SER A 667 57.21 1.79 9.89
C SER A 667 57.05 0.47 10.69
N SER A 668 56.73 0.63 11.95
CA SER A 668 56.40 -0.37 12.98
C SER A 668 55.58 -1.56 12.46
N GLY A 669 56.24 -2.69 12.38
CA GLY A 669 55.82 -3.90 11.67
C GLY A 669 54.88 -4.84 12.43
N ILE A 670 53.64 -4.49 12.67
CA ILE A 670 52.62 -5.50 13.06
C ILE A 670 51.53 -5.47 12.00
N PRO A 671 51.41 -6.49 11.13
CA PRO A 671 50.37 -6.53 10.11
C PRO A 671 48.98 -6.88 10.68
N MET A 672 47.92 -6.49 9.98
CA MET A 672 46.55 -6.91 10.31
C MET A 672 46.43 -8.44 10.20
N GLY A 673 45.71 -9.07 11.14
CA GLY A 673 45.56 -10.52 11.24
C GLY A 673 46.68 -11.19 12.08
N GLN A 674 47.69 -10.46 12.53
CA GLN A 674 48.79 -10.99 13.33
C GLN A 674 48.34 -11.29 14.77
N SER A 675 48.77 -12.44 15.30
CA SER A 675 48.59 -12.79 16.70
C SER A 675 49.58 -12.01 17.58
N VAL A 676 49.05 -11.36 18.62
CA VAL A 676 49.85 -10.56 19.56
C VAL A 676 49.51 -10.90 21.01
N ILE A 677 50.48 -10.73 21.91
CA ILE A 677 50.27 -10.86 23.35
C ILE A 677 50.45 -9.51 24.02
N HIS A 678 49.51 -9.15 24.88
CA HIS A 678 49.55 -7.96 25.73
C HIS A 678 49.64 -8.39 27.20
N ALA A 679 50.54 -7.77 27.95
CA ALA A 679 50.82 -8.18 29.35
C ALA A 679 49.56 -8.19 30.26
N LYS A 680 48.58 -7.32 30.03
CA LYS A 680 47.35 -7.20 30.85
C LYS A 680 46.14 -7.91 30.23
N PHE A 681 46.07 -8.05 28.91
CA PHE A 681 44.88 -8.52 28.20
C PHE A 681 45.04 -9.89 27.56
N GLY A 682 46.26 -10.50 27.68
CA GLY A 682 46.54 -11.82 27.13
C GLY A 682 46.69 -11.83 25.61
N GLN A 683 46.44 -12.99 25.01
CA GLN A 683 46.58 -13.21 23.58
C GLN A 683 45.39 -12.63 22.82
N GLY A 684 45.67 -11.99 21.67
CA GLY A 684 44.67 -11.40 20.79
C GLY A 684 45.15 -11.32 19.34
N ILE A 685 44.20 -10.97 18.45
CA ILE A 685 44.45 -10.83 17.00
C ILE A 685 44.24 -9.35 16.63
N VAL A 686 45.14 -8.79 15.83
CA VAL A 686 45.06 -7.42 15.34
C VAL A 686 44.00 -7.35 14.25
N LEU A 687 42.95 -6.53 14.49
CA LEU A 687 41.82 -6.36 13.58
C LEU A 687 41.96 -5.13 12.66
N ALA A 688 42.50 -4.03 13.18
CA ALA A 688 42.63 -2.78 12.43
C ALA A 688 43.83 -1.96 12.95
N ILE A 689 44.38 -1.09 12.10
CA ILE A 689 45.46 -0.17 12.43
C ILE A 689 45.09 1.20 11.88
N GLU A 690 45.12 2.24 12.73
CA GLU A 690 44.80 3.61 12.36
C GLU A 690 45.93 4.58 12.77
N GLY A 691 46.17 5.57 11.93
CA GLY A 691 47.17 6.62 12.18
C GLY A 691 48.55 6.26 11.72
N SER A 692 49.54 7.16 11.94
CA SER A 692 50.95 7.00 11.57
C SER A 692 51.86 7.55 12.65
N GLY A 693 53.05 6.98 12.79
CA GLY A 693 54.09 7.39 13.78
C GLY A 693 53.66 7.14 15.24
N ALA A 694 53.96 8.06 16.14
CA ALA A 694 53.74 7.91 17.59
C ALA A 694 52.26 7.83 18.01
N HIS A 695 51.34 8.17 17.13
CA HIS A 695 49.90 8.13 17.36
C HIS A 695 49.20 6.94 16.70
N THR A 696 49.95 5.97 16.17
CA THR A 696 49.39 4.75 15.60
C THR A 696 48.58 3.98 16.65
N ARG A 697 47.30 3.69 16.35
CA ARG A 697 46.43 2.88 17.17
C ARG A 697 46.17 1.54 16.51
N VAL A 698 46.13 0.50 17.31
CA VAL A 698 45.79 -0.85 16.87
C VAL A 698 44.54 -1.35 17.57
N GLN A 699 43.63 -1.92 16.83
CA GLN A 699 42.46 -2.60 17.37
C GLN A 699 42.82 -4.10 17.52
N VAL A 700 42.76 -4.60 18.73
CA VAL A 700 43.08 -5.98 19.04
C VAL A 700 41.91 -6.68 19.69
N LYS A 701 41.51 -7.85 19.17
CA LYS A 701 40.51 -8.72 19.78
C LYS A 701 41.22 -9.74 20.69
N PHE A 702 41.09 -9.56 21.99
CA PHE A 702 41.61 -10.45 23.01
C PHE A 702 40.59 -11.55 23.35
N SER A 703 41.09 -12.77 23.63
CA SER A 703 40.24 -13.95 23.88
C SER A 703 39.31 -13.77 25.09
N GLU A 704 39.80 -13.15 26.18
CA GLU A 704 39.04 -12.98 27.43
C GLU A 704 38.56 -11.57 27.71
N HIS A 705 39.05 -10.54 26.98
CA HIS A 705 38.79 -9.14 27.27
C HIS A 705 38.11 -8.38 26.13
N GLY A 706 37.68 -9.09 25.06
CA GLY A 706 36.98 -8.50 23.91
C GLY A 706 37.89 -7.59 23.07
N VAL A 707 37.26 -6.68 22.31
CA VAL A 707 37.97 -5.76 21.39
C VAL A 707 38.42 -4.51 22.12
N LYS A 708 39.69 -4.15 21.97
CA LYS A 708 40.31 -2.93 22.57
C LYS A 708 41.11 -2.17 21.53
N TRP A 709 41.01 -0.85 21.59
CA TRP A 709 41.89 0.08 20.88
C TRP A 709 43.10 0.42 21.76
N LEU A 710 44.30 0.22 21.27
CA LEU A 710 45.54 0.47 21.97
C LEU A 710 46.43 1.41 21.14
N VAL A 711 47.13 2.33 21.78
CA VAL A 711 48.16 3.16 21.12
C VAL A 711 49.41 2.35 21.05
N LEU A 712 49.90 2.07 19.85
CA LEU A 712 51.03 1.11 19.61
C LEU A 712 52.28 1.48 20.40
N ALA A 713 52.61 2.76 20.50
CA ALA A 713 53.76 3.27 21.25
C ALA A 713 53.75 2.93 22.75
N TYR A 714 52.55 2.66 23.33
CA TYR A 714 52.38 2.38 24.76
C TYR A 714 51.84 0.98 25.05
N ALA A 715 51.48 0.24 24.01
CA ALA A 715 50.73 -1.00 24.16
C ALA A 715 51.61 -2.22 24.46
N ASN A 716 52.92 -2.14 24.36
CA ASN A 716 53.89 -3.25 24.60
C ASN A 716 53.36 -4.59 24.05
N LEU A 717 52.95 -4.61 22.78
CA LEU A 717 52.47 -5.82 22.12
C LEU A 717 53.65 -6.65 21.63
N THR A 718 53.65 -7.94 22.00
CA THR A 718 54.64 -8.90 21.50
C THR A 718 53.98 -9.70 20.38
N VAL A 719 54.59 -9.72 19.21
CA VAL A 719 54.12 -10.49 18.05
C VAL A 719 54.45 -11.98 18.31
N VAL A 720 53.48 -12.84 18.06
CA VAL A 720 53.65 -14.30 18.11
C VAL A 720 53.82 -14.80 16.68
N ASP A 721 55.02 -15.22 16.31
CA ASP A 721 55.25 -15.92 15.05
C ASP A 721 54.71 -17.36 15.14
N GLU A 722 53.81 -17.73 14.26
CA GLU A 722 53.31 -19.11 14.09
C GLU A 722 54.39 -20.02 13.42
N LEU A 723 55.53 -20.21 14.09
CA LEU A 723 56.51 -21.23 13.70
C LEU A 723 57.13 -21.85 14.93
N SER A 724 56.32 -22.54 15.74
CA SER A 724 56.76 -23.67 16.58
C SER A 724 55.59 -24.24 17.35
N HIS A 725 55.01 -25.30 16.82
CA HIS A 725 54.60 -26.56 17.43
C HIS A 725 53.48 -27.21 16.61
N PHE A 726 53.92 -28.29 15.90
CA PHE A 726 53.24 -29.52 15.47
C PHE A 726 51.72 -29.51 15.30
#